data_457f9a642183c3a24793d7520ea2e41f
#
_entry.id   457f9a642183c3a24793d7520ea2e41f
#
_cell.length_a   1.000
_cell.length_b   1.000
_cell.length_c   1.000
_cell.angle_alpha   90.00
_cell.angle_beta   90.00
_cell.angle_gamma   90.00
#
_symmetry.space_group_name_H-M   'P 1'
#
loop_
_entity.id
_entity.type
_entity.pdbx_description
1 polymer ?
#
loop_
_entity_poly.entity_id
_entity_poly.type
_entity_poly.pdbx_seq_one_letter_code
_entity_poly.pdbx_strand_id
1 'polypeptide(L)'
;MTEVDADQTLSYPPSPAFAAEANATAALYAEAEEDRLAFWAKQARRLSWAEPFSEVLDWSDAPVARWFGGGKLNVAYNCVDRHVEAGNGERIALHWEGEPLGDARSISYRELQTMVCRAANALTSLGVVAGDRVAIYMPMVPEAVVAMLACARLGVMHSVVFGGFSASALRARVQDAEAKLVITTDGQYRRGNAVSLKDAVDEAVADCPSIEHVLVVRRTGMDVTWHEGRDLWWHDTVDTAAGEHMPQAFDSEHPLFLLYTSGTTGKPKGIVHTSGGYLTQAAYTHNYIFDIKPETDVFWCTADIGWVTGHSYIVYGPLANGVTQVLYEGTPASPDEHRHFQVIEKYGVTIYYTAPTVIRTFMKWGRDLAYQHDLSSLRLLGSVGEPINPEAWRWYRLVFGDDKTPVVDTWWQTETGAAMISPLPGVTACKPGSAMGPLPGISAKIVDDSGRELSPATEDSEPVTGYLVLDKPWPAMLRGIWGDEERFRETYWSRFAEQGWYFAGDGARYGSDGEIWILGRIDDVMNISGHRISTAEVESALVGHADVAEAAVVGASDEHTGQAICAFVILKEHRADMTTSSMVEKLRSAVASEISPIAKPREIHIVPELPKTRSGKIMRRLLRDVAEGRQLGDTSTLLDPSVFEAIRSSKAN
;
A
#
# COMPACT_ATOMS: atom_id res chain seq x y z
N MET A 1 36.45 1.95 -2.82
CA MET A 1 35.06 1.76 -3.27
C MET A 1 34.73 0.31 -2.99
N THR A 2 33.84 0.09 -2.03
CA THR A 2 33.30 -1.25 -1.76
C THR A 2 32.32 -1.63 -2.88
N GLU A 3 31.98 -2.91 -3.09
CA GLU A 3 30.98 -3.32 -4.09
C GLU A 3 29.64 -2.60 -3.88
N VAL A 4 29.30 -2.24 -2.63
CA VAL A 4 28.08 -1.48 -2.27
C VAL A 4 28.13 -0.03 -2.78
N ASP A 5 29.29 0.63 -2.72
CA ASP A 5 29.45 1.99 -3.29
C ASP A 5 29.33 1.96 -4.82
N ALA A 6 29.86 0.90 -5.45
CA ALA A 6 29.70 0.70 -6.91
C ALA A 6 28.24 0.43 -7.29
N ASP A 7 27.47 -0.25 -6.45
CA ASP A 7 26.07 -0.56 -6.66
C ASP A 7 25.13 0.65 -6.50
N GLN A 8 25.41 1.57 -5.59
CA GLN A 8 24.64 2.81 -5.40
C GLN A 8 24.88 3.83 -6.52
N THR A 9 25.95 3.69 -7.29
CA THR A 9 26.27 4.55 -8.43
C THR A 9 25.64 4.08 -9.74
N LEU A 10 25.13 2.81 -9.80
CA LEU A 10 24.47 2.28 -10.98
C LEU A 10 23.14 2.99 -11.24
N SER A 11 23.02 3.62 -12.38
CA SER A 11 21.85 4.36 -12.82
C SER A 11 21.25 3.73 -14.06
N TYR A 12 19.93 3.59 -14.08
CA TYR A 12 19.16 3.00 -15.17
C TYR A 12 18.28 4.07 -15.83
N PRO A 13 18.78 4.78 -16.84
CA PRO A 13 18.01 5.79 -17.55
C PRO A 13 16.87 5.15 -18.34
N PRO A 14 15.77 5.89 -18.60
CA PRO A 14 14.73 5.43 -19.49
C PRO A 14 15.28 5.19 -20.89
N SER A 15 14.78 4.14 -21.56
CA SER A 15 15.15 3.94 -22.96
C SER A 15 14.61 5.08 -23.82
N PRO A 16 15.32 5.49 -24.89
CA PRO A 16 14.84 6.56 -25.78
C PRO A 16 13.46 6.29 -26.37
N ALA A 17 13.15 5.03 -26.68
CA ALA A 17 11.84 4.63 -27.18
C ALA A 17 10.73 4.83 -26.13
N PHE A 18 10.96 4.41 -24.88
CA PHE A 18 10.00 4.63 -23.80
C PHE A 18 9.79 6.12 -23.51
N ALA A 19 10.88 6.88 -23.42
CA ALA A 19 10.82 8.32 -23.13
C ALA A 19 10.06 9.11 -24.22
N ALA A 20 10.16 8.69 -25.48
CA ALA A 20 9.48 9.36 -26.60
C ALA A 20 7.94 9.24 -26.53
N GLU A 21 7.43 8.16 -25.91
CA GLU A 21 5.99 7.87 -25.80
C GLU A 21 5.43 8.11 -24.39
N ALA A 22 6.29 8.50 -23.43
CA ALA A 22 5.91 8.66 -22.05
C ALA A 22 4.93 9.81 -21.83
N ASN A 23 3.96 9.61 -20.93
CA ASN A 23 3.01 10.65 -20.51
C ASN A 23 3.70 11.82 -19.78
N ALA A 24 4.79 11.52 -19.07
CA ALA A 24 5.56 12.51 -18.34
C ALA A 24 6.83 12.90 -19.09
N THR A 25 7.12 14.19 -19.11
CA THR A 25 8.40 14.75 -19.58
C THR A 25 8.99 15.65 -18.49
N ALA A 26 10.25 16.06 -18.63
CA ALA A 26 10.89 17.01 -17.71
C ALA A 26 10.11 18.33 -17.57
N ALA A 27 9.33 18.72 -18.56
CA ALA A 27 8.47 19.91 -18.52
C ALA A 27 7.42 19.83 -17.41
N LEU A 28 7.00 18.63 -17.00
CA LEU A 28 6.03 18.47 -15.89
C LEU A 28 6.57 18.96 -14.55
N TYR A 29 7.87 18.77 -14.29
CA TYR A 29 8.54 19.31 -13.11
C TYR A 29 8.64 20.83 -13.18
N ALA A 30 9.07 21.39 -14.32
CA ALA A 30 9.18 22.83 -14.53
C ALA A 30 7.83 23.54 -14.36
N GLU A 31 6.75 22.98 -14.90
CA GLU A 31 5.40 23.51 -14.74
C GLU A 31 4.96 23.54 -13.26
N ALA A 32 5.23 22.46 -12.52
CA ALA A 32 4.88 22.40 -11.10
C ALA A 32 5.73 23.32 -10.22
N GLU A 33 6.96 23.59 -10.62
CA GLU A 33 7.89 24.49 -9.93
C GLU A 33 7.54 25.97 -10.19
N GLU A 34 7.13 26.31 -11.41
CA GLU A 34 6.71 27.65 -11.78
C GLU A 34 5.46 28.12 -11.01
N ASP A 35 4.39 27.28 -11.01
CA ASP A 35 3.19 27.54 -10.23
C ASP A 35 2.52 26.23 -9.78
N ARG A 36 2.81 25.84 -8.56
CA ARG A 36 2.30 24.60 -7.96
C ARG A 36 0.76 24.56 -7.88
N LEU A 37 0.12 25.69 -7.60
CA LEU A 37 -1.35 25.71 -7.48
C LEU A 37 -2.01 25.64 -8.85
N ALA A 38 -1.49 26.35 -9.85
CA ALA A 38 -1.95 26.22 -11.22
C ALA A 38 -1.75 24.80 -11.76
N PHE A 39 -0.62 24.16 -11.42
CA PHE A 39 -0.35 22.75 -11.73
C PHE A 39 -1.43 21.84 -11.15
N TRP A 40 -1.74 21.95 -9.86
CA TRP A 40 -2.78 21.13 -9.23
C TRP A 40 -4.18 21.43 -9.79
N ALA A 41 -4.49 22.69 -10.10
CA ALA A 41 -5.72 23.06 -10.76
C ALA A 41 -5.85 22.39 -12.14
N LYS A 42 -4.75 22.29 -12.91
CA LYS A 42 -4.71 21.58 -14.19
C LYS A 42 -4.96 20.08 -14.00
N GLN A 43 -4.34 19.45 -13.01
CA GLN A 43 -4.57 18.04 -12.72
C GLN A 43 -6.03 17.77 -12.29
N ALA A 44 -6.61 18.63 -11.48
CA ALA A 44 -8.01 18.52 -11.05
C ALA A 44 -9.00 18.62 -12.23
N ARG A 45 -8.71 19.46 -13.23
CA ARG A 45 -9.55 19.59 -14.44
C ARG A 45 -9.55 18.36 -15.35
N ARG A 46 -8.73 17.35 -15.08
CA ARG A 46 -8.83 16.02 -15.72
C ARG A 46 -10.05 15.23 -15.24
N LEU A 47 -10.60 15.61 -14.10
CA LEU A 47 -11.84 15.04 -13.55
C LEU A 47 -13.06 15.82 -14.06
N SER A 48 -14.21 15.17 -14.05
CA SER A 48 -15.50 15.79 -14.34
C SER A 48 -16.08 16.40 -13.06
N TRP A 49 -16.25 17.71 -13.07
CA TRP A 49 -16.84 18.49 -11.98
C TRP A 49 -18.26 18.90 -12.39
N ALA A 50 -19.25 18.59 -11.55
CA ALA A 50 -20.62 19.06 -11.74
C ALA A 50 -20.74 20.56 -11.50
N GLU A 51 -20.00 21.06 -10.49
CA GLU A 51 -19.80 22.50 -10.25
C GLU A 51 -18.28 22.74 -10.20
N PRO A 52 -17.72 23.61 -11.07
CA PRO A 52 -16.29 23.91 -11.07
C PRO A 52 -15.84 24.55 -9.75
N PHE A 53 -14.65 24.19 -9.27
CA PHE A 53 -14.03 24.84 -8.12
C PHE A 53 -13.61 26.28 -8.45
N SER A 54 -13.69 27.17 -7.45
CA SER A 54 -13.28 28.58 -7.53
C SER A 54 -11.96 28.85 -6.80
N GLU A 55 -11.59 27.99 -5.85
CA GLU A 55 -10.36 28.08 -5.05
C GLU A 55 -9.61 26.77 -5.11
N VAL A 56 -8.27 26.82 -5.28
CA VAL A 56 -7.46 25.61 -5.41
C VAL A 56 -7.06 25.06 -4.05
N LEU A 57 -6.65 25.92 -3.13
CA LEU A 57 -6.22 25.57 -1.79
C LEU A 57 -6.60 26.65 -0.79
N ASP A 58 -7.32 26.27 0.25
CA ASP A 58 -7.44 27.03 1.48
C ASP A 58 -6.56 26.36 2.56
N TRP A 59 -5.56 27.10 3.04
CA TRP A 59 -4.62 26.68 4.10
C TRP A 59 -4.73 27.57 5.33
N SER A 60 -5.83 28.34 5.48
CA SER A 60 -6.03 29.27 6.60
C SER A 60 -6.22 28.58 7.95
N ASP A 61 -6.65 27.32 7.95
CA ASP A 61 -6.89 26.47 9.14
C ASP A 61 -5.82 25.36 9.27
N ALA A 62 -4.55 25.73 9.02
CA ALA A 62 -3.45 24.76 9.11
C ALA A 62 -3.42 24.04 10.48
N PRO A 63 -3.21 22.73 10.52
CA PRO A 63 -2.76 21.86 9.44
C PRO A 63 -3.88 21.15 8.65
N VAL A 64 -5.08 21.65 8.66
CA VAL A 64 -6.20 21.10 7.87
C VAL A 64 -6.26 21.80 6.52
N ALA A 65 -5.89 21.10 5.44
CA ALA A 65 -5.98 21.63 4.09
C ALA A 65 -7.38 21.41 3.51
N ARG A 66 -7.90 22.41 2.78
CA ARG A 66 -9.09 22.27 1.94
C ARG A 66 -8.71 22.52 0.49
N TRP A 67 -9.02 21.55 -0.36
CA TRP A 67 -8.65 21.60 -1.78
C TRP A 67 -9.87 21.70 -2.68
N PHE A 68 -9.74 22.54 -3.71
CA PHE A 68 -10.75 22.75 -4.76
C PHE A 68 -12.08 23.25 -4.21
N GLY A 69 -12.01 24.31 -3.37
CA GLY A 69 -13.14 24.94 -2.70
C GLY A 69 -14.23 25.42 -3.68
N GLY A 70 -15.49 25.21 -3.31
CA GLY A 70 -16.66 25.49 -4.14
C GLY A 70 -16.91 24.46 -5.26
N GLY A 71 -15.97 23.56 -5.51
CA GLY A 71 -16.13 22.50 -6.50
C GLY A 71 -17.00 21.36 -5.98
N LYS A 72 -17.85 20.79 -6.87
CA LYS A 72 -18.62 19.59 -6.57
C LYS A 72 -18.44 18.54 -7.64
N LEU A 73 -18.27 17.29 -7.20
CA LEU A 73 -18.12 16.13 -8.06
C LEU A 73 -18.78 14.90 -7.43
N ASN A 74 -18.94 13.84 -8.24
CA ASN A 74 -19.20 12.50 -7.73
C ASN A 74 -18.02 11.60 -8.06
N VAL A 75 -17.44 10.92 -7.07
CA VAL A 75 -16.27 10.08 -7.24
C VAL A 75 -16.60 8.86 -8.10
N ALA A 76 -17.73 8.19 -7.86
CA ALA A 76 -18.13 7.02 -8.64
C ALA A 76 -18.44 7.40 -10.11
N TYR A 77 -19.05 8.57 -10.36
CA TYR A 77 -19.24 9.08 -11.71
C TYR A 77 -17.90 9.21 -12.45
N ASN A 78 -16.89 9.75 -11.79
CA ASN A 78 -15.56 9.90 -12.36
C ASN A 78 -14.85 8.57 -12.61
N CYS A 79 -15.16 7.54 -11.84
CA CYS A 79 -14.57 6.21 -11.97
C CYS A 79 -15.29 5.34 -13.02
N VAL A 80 -16.58 5.58 -13.28
CA VAL A 80 -17.41 4.66 -14.08
C VAL A 80 -18.23 5.38 -15.14
N ASP A 81 -19.18 6.22 -14.74
CA ASP A 81 -20.23 6.77 -15.63
C ASP A 81 -19.64 7.56 -16.79
N ARG A 82 -18.68 8.44 -16.54
CA ARG A 82 -18.07 9.27 -17.58
C ARG A 82 -17.39 8.46 -18.68
N HIS A 83 -16.88 7.26 -18.36
CA HIS A 83 -16.26 6.39 -19.36
C HIS A 83 -17.33 5.73 -20.22
N VAL A 84 -18.46 5.33 -19.65
CA VAL A 84 -19.61 4.80 -20.39
C VAL A 84 -20.19 5.89 -21.30
N GLU A 85 -20.36 7.11 -20.80
CA GLU A 85 -20.85 8.27 -21.57
C GLU A 85 -19.89 8.66 -22.71
N ALA A 86 -18.58 8.50 -22.49
CA ALA A 86 -17.55 8.72 -23.52
C ALA A 86 -17.48 7.62 -24.58
N GLY A 87 -18.34 6.60 -24.51
CA GLY A 87 -18.40 5.51 -25.50
C GLY A 87 -17.50 4.31 -25.16
N ASN A 88 -16.83 4.30 -24.00
CA ASN A 88 -15.94 3.22 -23.56
C ASN A 88 -16.66 2.17 -22.68
N GLY A 89 -17.98 2.08 -22.74
CA GLY A 89 -18.78 1.19 -21.90
C GLY A 89 -18.44 -0.29 -22.06
N GLU A 90 -18.03 -0.71 -23.24
CA GLU A 90 -17.67 -2.11 -23.53
C GLU A 90 -16.21 -2.47 -23.20
N ARG A 91 -15.37 -1.47 -22.83
CA ARG A 91 -14.03 -1.72 -22.30
C ARG A 91 -14.13 -2.50 -21.00
N ILE A 92 -13.28 -3.50 -20.82
CA ILE A 92 -13.20 -4.22 -19.56
C ILE A 92 -12.63 -3.29 -18.47
N ALA A 93 -13.36 -3.15 -17.38
CA ALA A 93 -12.90 -2.45 -16.18
C ALA A 93 -12.09 -3.40 -15.28
N LEU A 94 -12.63 -4.61 -15.07
CA LEU A 94 -12.05 -5.60 -14.17
C LEU A 94 -11.98 -6.98 -14.84
N HIS A 95 -10.80 -7.58 -14.87
CA HIS A 95 -10.62 -9.02 -14.97
C HIS A 95 -10.48 -9.55 -13.54
N TRP A 96 -11.50 -10.18 -13.02
CA TRP A 96 -11.42 -10.84 -11.73
C TRP A 96 -11.00 -12.30 -11.88
N GLU A 97 -10.07 -12.71 -11.03
CA GLU A 97 -9.58 -14.07 -10.92
C GLU A 97 -9.71 -14.54 -9.48
N GLY A 98 -10.52 -15.59 -9.25
CA GLY A 98 -10.67 -16.22 -7.96
C GLY A 98 -9.45 -17.05 -7.56
N GLU A 99 -9.30 -17.35 -6.28
CA GLU A 99 -8.25 -18.27 -5.83
C GLU A 99 -8.49 -19.69 -6.40
N PRO A 100 -9.72 -20.27 -6.38
CA PRO A 100 -9.99 -21.53 -7.07
C PRO A 100 -9.79 -21.41 -8.57
N LEU A 101 -9.09 -22.37 -9.17
CA LEU A 101 -8.89 -22.42 -10.62
C LEU A 101 -10.22 -22.50 -11.38
N GLY A 102 -10.35 -21.66 -12.38
CA GLY A 102 -11.56 -21.58 -13.22
C GLY A 102 -12.60 -20.56 -12.75
N ASP A 103 -12.47 -20.04 -11.53
CA ASP A 103 -13.27 -18.90 -11.09
C ASP A 103 -12.73 -17.63 -11.72
N ALA A 104 -13.41 -17.11 -12.74
CA ALA A 104 -12.98 -15.88 -13.40
C ALA A 104 -14.19 -15.12 -13.95
N ARG A 105 -14.13 -13.79 -13.92
CA ARG A 105 -15.14 -12.89 -14.51
C ARG A 105 -14.43 -11.72 -15.19
N SER A 106 -14.94 -11.30 -16.34
CA SER A 106 -14.56 -10.02 -16.96
C SER A 106 -15.78 -9.11 -16.91
N ILE A 107 -15.60 -7.92 -16.37
CA ILE A 107 -16.67 -6.95 -16.12
C ILE A 107 -16.32 -5.68 -16.88
N SER A 108 -17.19 -5.30 -17.83
CA SER A 108 -17.05 -4.05 -18.58
C SER A 108 -17.42 -2.82 -17.72
N TYR A 109 -17.03 -1.63 -18.17
CA TYR A 109 -17.43 -0.38 -17.49
C TYR A 109 -18.95 -0.22 -17.43
N ARG A 110 -19.68 -0.66 -18.45
CA ARG A 110 -21.16 -0.65 -18.47
C ARG A 110 -21.76 -1.61 -17.46
N GLU A 111 -21.22 -2.82 -17.37
CA GLU A 111 -21.66 -3.79 -16.36
C GLU A 111 -21.33 -3.29 -14.95
N LEU A 112 -20.11 -2.75 -14.75
CA LEU A 112 -19.73 -2.16 -13.47
C LEU A 112 -20.66 -0.99 -13.08
N GLN A 113 -21.03 -0.12 -14.03
CA GLN A 113 -22.01 0.94 -13.80
C GLN A 113 -23.35 0.40 -13.30
N THR A 114 -23.87 -0.64 -13.97
CA THR A 114 -25.13 -1.28 -13.58
C THR A 114 -25.05 -1.88 -12.18
N MET A 115 -23.96 -2.59 -11.87
CA MET A 115 -23.73 -3.18 -10.54
C MET A 115 -23.66 -2.10 -9.45
N VAL A 116 -22.95 -1.01 -9.70
CA VAL A 116 -22.83 0.13 -8.76
C VAL A 116 -24.17 0.83 -8.56
N CYS A 117 -24.96 1.03 -9.62
CA CYS A 117 -26.30 1.62 -9.52
C CYS A 117 -27.25 0.73 -8.69
N ARG A 118 -27.23 -0.58 -8.91
CA ARG A 118 -28.01 -1.54 -8.12
C ARG A 118 -27.63 -1.50 -6.64
N ALA A 119 -26.33 -1.53 -6.34
CA ALA A 119 -25.85 -1.44 -4.97
C ALA A 119 -26.22 -0.11 -4.30
N ALA A 120 -26.14 1.01 -5.03
CA ALA A 120 -26.56 2.32 -4.52
C ALA A 120 -28.07 2.35 -4.20
N ASN A 121 -28.91 1.82 -5.09
CA ASN A 121 -30.35 1.72 -4.86
C ASN A 121 -30.70 0.82 -3.67
N ALA A 122 -30.01 -0.31 -3.56
CA ALA A 122 -30.19 -1.23 -2.44
C ALA A 122 -29.81 -0.58 -1.11
N LEU A 123 -28.62 0.06 -1.01
CA LEU A 123 -28.20 0.77 0.20
C LEU A 123 -29.19 1.88 0.57
N THR A 124 -29.68 2.63 -0.41
CA THR A 124 -30.72 3.65 -0.18
C THR A 124 -32.01 3.04 0.37
N SER A 125 -32.45 1.89 -0.16
CA SER A 125 -33.64 1.20 0.34
C SER A 125 -33.51 0.67 1.76
N LEU A 126 -32.26 0.40 2.19
CA LEU A 126 -31.91 0.03 3.57
C LEU A 126 -31.71 1.25 4.49
N GLY A 127 -32.09 2.44 4.03
CA GLY A 127 -32.03 3.68 4.82
C GLY A 127 -30.63 4.29 4.95
N VAL A 128 -29.65 3.86 4.16
CA VAL A 128 -28.32 4.48 4.14
C VAL A 128 -28.39 5.81 3.38
N VAL A 129 -27.87 6.87 3.98
CA VAL A 129 -27.89 8.25 3.44
C VAL A 129 -26.49 8.86 3.46
N ALA A 130 -26.33 9.97 2.71
CA ALA A 130 -25.06 10.70 2.67
C ALA A 130 -24.59 11.09 4.09
N GLY A 131 -23.31 10.85 4.38
CA GLY A 131 -22.70 11.06 5.70
C GLY A 131 -22.76 9.85 6.63
N ASP A 132 -23.54 8.82 6.33
CA ASP A 132 -23.46 7.53 7.05
C ASP A 132 -22.14 6.82 6.80
N ARG A 133 -21.81 5.83 7.63
CA ARG A 133 -20.62 4.97 7.50
C ARG A 133 -21.05 3.54 7.26
N VAL A 134 -20.39 2.90 6.29
CA VAL A 134 -20.59 1.49 5.94
C VAL A 134 -19.26 0.77 6.07
N ALA A 135 -19.23 -0.31 6.86
CA ALA A 135 -18.06 -1.17 6.96
C ALA A 135 -18.09 -2.23 5.85
N ILE A 136 -16.97 -2.44 5.18
CA ILE A 136 -16.80 -3.45 4.12
C ILE A 136 -15.75 -4.45 4.59
N TYR A 137 -16.17 -5.69 4.87
CA TYR A 137 -15.31 -6.77 5.35
C TYR A 137 -15.42 -7.95 4.40
N MET A 138 -14.66 -7.90 3.32
CA MET A 138 -14.78 -8.80 2.16
C MET A 138 -13.41 -9.22 1.63
N PRO A 139 -13.31 -10.36 0.94
CA PRO A 139 -12.14 -10.70 0.14
C PRO A 139 -12.06 -9.84 -1.13
N MET A 140 -11.03 -10.09 -1.95
CA MET A 140 -10.79 -9.42 -3.23
C MET A 140 -11.78 -9.91 -4.30
N VAL A 141 -13.04 -9.54 -4.17
CA VAL A 141 -14.13 -9.87 -5.11
C VAL A 141 -14.69 -8.59 -5.76
N PRO A 142 -15.27 -8.68 -6.97
CA PRO A 142 -15.83 -7.50 -7.65
C PRO A 142 -16.85 -6.75 -6.83
N GLU A 143 -17.66 -7.46 -6.05
CA GLU A 143 -18.70 -6.91 -5.18
C GLU A 143 -18.11 -5.95 -4.11
N ALA A 144 -16.85 -6.15 -3.71
CA ALA A 144 -16.17 -5.22 -2.79
C ALA A 144 -15.85 -3.87 -3.47
N VAL A 145 -15.40 -3.91 -4.73
CA VAL A 145 -15.19 -2.69 -5.55
C VAL A 145 -16.52 -1.98 -5.79
N VAL A 146 -17.58 -2.74 -6.10
CA VAL A 146 -18.93 -2.23 -6.28
C VAL A 146 -19.45 -1.55 -5.01
N ALA A 147 -19.24 -2.16 -3.84
CA ALA A 147 -19.64 -1.60 -2.54
C ALA A 147 -18.94 -0.26 -2.26
N MET A 148 -17.63 -0.17 -2.50
CA MET A 148 -16.86 1.08 -2.33
C MET A 148 -17.39 2.19 -3.25
N LEU A 149 -17.62 1.87 -4.54
CA LEU A 149 -18.14 2.81 -5.52
C LEU A 149 -19.59 3.22 -5.24
N ALA A 150 -20.43 2.30 -4.75
CA ALA A 150 -21.80 2.61 -4.37
C ALA A 150 -21.86 3.58 -3.19
N CYS A 151 -21.02 3.36 -2.16
CA CYS A 151 -20.85 4.31 -1.06
C CYS A 151 -20.40 5.67 -1.57
N ALA A 152 -19.37 5.73 -2.41
CA ALA A 152 -18.88 6.96 -3.01
C ALA A 152 -19.96 7.69 -3.86
N ARG A 153 -20.80 6.93 -4.57
CA ARG A 153 -21.93 7.44 -5.35
C ARG A 153 -22.96 8.13 -4.50
N LEU A 154 -23.21 7.61 -3.31
CA LEU A 154 -24.20 8.10 -2.35
C LEU A 154 -23.67 9.16 -1.37
N GLY A 155 -22.36 9.49 -1.40
CA GLY A 155 -21.73 10.32 -0.39
C GLY A 155 -21.68 9.67 0.99
N VAL A 156 -21.62 8.35 1.02
CA VAL A 156 -21.48 7.53 2.23
C VAL A 156 -20.00 7.23 2.45
N MET A 157 -19.51 7.42 3.67
CA MET A 157 -18.15 7.05 4.02
C MET A 157 -18.03 5.53 4.13
N HIS A 158 -17.19 4.91 3.33
CA HIS A 158 -16.88 3.50 3.55
C HIS A 158 -15.65 3.31 4.45
N SER A 159 -15.66 2.23 5.22
CA SER A 159 -14.51 1.76 5.99
C SER A 159 -14.21 0.32 5.60
N VAL A 160 -13.20 0.14 4.74
CA VAL A 160 -12.81 -1.20 4.32
C VAL A 160 -11.91 -1.81 5.38
N VAL A 161 -12.29 -3.00 5.83
CA VAL A 161 -11.54 -3.78 6.82
C VAL A 161 -11.01 -5.03 6.12
N PHE A 162 -9.71 -5.26 6.24
CA PHE A 162 -9.07 -6.42 5.62
C PHE A 162 -9.74 -7.74 6.05
N GLY A 163 -10.22 -8.54 5.09
CA GLY A 163 -10.98 -9.79 5.31
C GLY A 163 -10.24 -10.89 6.08
N GLY A 164 -9.00 -10.63 6.43
CA GLY A 164 -8.22 -11.49 7.30
C GLY A 164 -8.12 -11.02 8.76
N PHE A 165 -8.70 -9.88 9.16
CA PHE A 165 -8.66 -9.43 10.55
C PHE A 165 -9.60 -10.25 11.44
N SER A 166 -9.33 -10.26 12.75
CA SER A 166 -10.16 -10.91 13.76
C SER A 166 -11.49 -10.17 13.96
N ALA A 167 -12.47 -10.85 14.54
CA ALA A 167 -13.75 -10.25 14.92
C ALA A 167 -13.56 -9.04 15.86
N SER A 168 -12.62 -9.11 16.80
CA SER A 168 -12.32 -8.00 17.71
C SER A 168 -11.75 -6.77 16.99
N ALA A 169 -10.91 -6.99 15.97
CA ALA A 169 -10.37 -5.92 15.13
C ALA A 169 -11.44 -5.28 14.25
N LEU A 170 -12.39 -6.07 13.73
CA LEU A 170 -13.56 -5.58 13.01
C LEU A 170 -14.47 -4.78 13.94
N ARG A 171 -14.82 -5.33 15.12
CA ARG A 171 -15.65 -4.67 16.14
C ARG A 171 -15.13 -3.29 16.50
N ALA A 172 -13.85 -3.17 16.80
CA ALA A 172 -13.24 -1.89 17.18
C ALA A 172 -13.42 -0.81 16.10
N ARG A 173 -13.35 -1.18 14.83
CA ARG A 173 -13.53 -0.25 13.70
C ARG A 173 -14.99 0.10 13.46
N VAL A 174 -15.87 -0.88 13.55
CA VAL A 174 -17.33 -0.68 13.45
C VAL A 174 -17.83 0.26 14.53
N GLN A 175 -17.38 0.06 15.77
CA GLN A 175 -17.75 0.91 16.92
C GLN A 175 -17.18 2.32 16.78
N ASP A 176 -15.89 2.47 16.46
CA ASP A 176 -15.25 3.78 16.33
C ASP A 176 -15.85 4.60 15.17
N ALA A 177 -16.16 3.95 14.05
CA ALA A 177 -16.83 4.59 12.91
C ALA A 177 -18.34 4.80 13.15
N GLU A 178 -18.94 4.18 14.16
CA GLU A 178 -20.40 4.06 14.32
C GLU A 178 -21.06 3.63 13.00
N ALA A 179 -20.53 2.57 12.39
CA ALA A 179 -21.03 2.10 11.12
C ALA A 179 -22.48 1.62 11.23
N LYS A 180 -23.30 1.97 10.22
CA LYS A 180 -24.71 1.64 10.17
C LYS A 180 -24.99 0.26 9.56
N LEU A 181 -24.11 -0.17 8.65
CA LEU A 181 -24.25 -1.39 7.89
C LEU A 181 -22.89 -2.05 7.68
N VAL A 182 -22.87 -3.38 7.67
CA VAL A 182 -21.70 -4.18 7.28
C VAL A 182 -22.01 -4.90 5.97
N ILE A 183 -21.09 -4.82 5.01
CA ILE A 183 -21.09 -5.64 3.79
C ILE A 183 -20.01 -6.70 3.92
N THR A 184 -20.36 -7.96 3.73
CA THR A 184 -19.46 -9.10 3.89
C THR A 184 -19.75 -10.21 2.90
N THR A 185 -19.05 -11.33 3.02
CA THR A 185 -19.33 -12.58 2.29
C THR A 185 -19.66 -13.71 3.28
N ASP A 186 -20.29 -14.77 2.80
CA ASP A 186 -20.44 -16.02 3.59
C ASP A 186 -19.07 -16.53 4.05
N GLY A 187 -18.11 -16.57 3.14
CA GLY A 187 -16.73 -16.95 3.39
C GLY A 187 -15.78 -16.43 2.32
N GLN A 188 -14.52 -16.76 2.45
CA GLN A 188 -13.46 -16.48 1.48
C GLN A 188 -12.65 -17.74 1.19
N TYR A 189 -12.04 -17.78 0.00
CA TYR A 189 -10.99 -18.76 -0.27
C TYR A 189 -9.63 -18.18 0.12
N ARG A 190 -8.85 -18.96 0.84
CA ARG A 190 -7.51 -18.57 1.23
C ARG A 190 -6.58 -19.77 1.40
N ARG A 191 -5.52 -19.86 0.61
CA ARG A 191 -4.56 -20.96 0.59
C ARG A 191 -5.23 -22.32 0.42
N GLY A 192 -6.18 -22.41 -0.52
CA GLY A 192 -6.91 -23.62 -0.85
C GLY A 192 -8.05 -23.98 0.11
N ASN A 193 -8.31 -23.18 1.14
CA ASN A 193 -9.36 -23.44 2.12
C ASN A 193 -10.46 -22.39 2.07
N ALA A 194 -11.71 -22.83 2.24
CA ALA A 194 -12.84 -21.94 2.50
C ALA A 194 -12.87 -21.60 4.00
N VAL A 195 -12.92 -20.28 4.31
CA VAL A 195 -12.95 -19.77 5.69
C VAL A 195 -14.15 -18.85 5.84
N SER A 196 -14.95 -19.02 6.89
CA SER A 196 -16.11 -18.17 7.17
C SER A 196 -15.68 -16.74 7.50
N LEU A 197 -16.29 -15.76 6.82
CA LEU A 197 -16.22 -14.35 7.23
C LEU A 197 -17.46 -13.93 8.01
N LYS A 198 -18.61 -14.52 7.72
CA LYS A 198 -19.87 -14.20 8.38
C LYS A 198 -19.83 -14.47 9.88
N ASP A 199 -19.18 -15.55 10.33
CA ASP A 199 -19.05 -15.86 11.75
C ASP A 199 -18.24 -14.76 12.48
N ALA A 200 -17.18 -14.27 11.86
CA ALA A 200 -16.39 -13.14 12.42
C ALA A 200 -17.21 -11.84 12.47
N VAL A 201 -18.06 -11.60 11.47
CA VAL A 201 -18.99 -10.46 11.48
C VAL A 201 -20.02 -10.61 12.59
N ASP A 202 -20.65 -11.78 12.76
CA ASP A 202 -21.65 -12.02 13.80
C ASP A 202 -21.07 -11.79 15.19
N GLU A 203 -19.87 -12.30 15.45
CA GLU A 203 -19.15 -12.04 16.69
C GLU A 203 -18.82 -10.54 16.87
N ALA A 204 -18.38 -9.88 15.80
CA ALA A 204 -18.00 -8.46 15.87
C ALA A 204 -19.20 -7.55 16.16
N VAL A 205 -20.34 -7.77 15.48
CA VAL A 205 -21.49 -6.87 15.57
C VAL A 205 -22.42 -7.15 16.74
N ALA A 206 -22.19 -8.22 17.49
CA ALA A 206 -23.01 -8.56 18.67
C ALA A 206 -23.13 -7.40 19.68
N ASP A 207 -22.05 -6.61 19.81
CA ASP A 207 -21.96 -5.45 20.72
C ASP A 207 -21.93 -4.11 19.96
N CYS A 208 -22.45 -4.06 18.71
CA CYS A 208 -22.46 -2.85 17.88
C CYS A 208 -23.90 -2.40 17.59
N PRO A 209 -24.54 -1.65 18.48
CA PRO A 209 -25.94 -1.26 18.36
C PRO A 209 -26.23 -0.33 17.16
N SER A 210 -25.20 0.27 16.56
CA SER A 210 -25.33 1.08 15.36
C SER A 210 -25.62 0.27 14.08
N ILE A 211 -25.33 -1.04 14.10
CA ILE A 211 -25.53 -1.91 12.93
C ILE A 211 -27.02 -2.28 12.80
N GLU A 212 -27.62 -1.80 11.74
CA GLU A 212 -29.01 -2.12 11.38
C GLU A 212 -29.09 -3.35 10.48
N HIS A 213 -28.14 -3.50 9.53
CA HIS A 213 -28.14 -4.60 8.55
C HIS A 213 -26.75 -5.16 8.30
N VAL A 214 -26.71 -6.45 7.95
CA VAL A 214 -25.54 -7.15 7.43
C VAL A 214 -25.88 -7.68 6.04
N LEU A 215 -25.21 -7.15 5.00
CA LEU A 215 -25.43 -7.53 3.61
C LEU A 215 -24.37 -8.56 3.21
N VAL A 216 -24.79 -9.76 2.81
CA VAL A 216 -23.93 -10.94 2.65
C VAL A 216 -23.87 -11.38 1.19
N VAL A 217 -22.67 -11.37 0.60
CA VAL A 217 -22.39 -11.94 -0.72
C VAL A 217 -22.12 -13.45 -0.58
N ARG A 218 -22.73 -14.26 -1.43
CA ARG A 218 -22.46 -15.70 -1.49
C ARG A 218 -21.22 -15.97 -2.33
N ARG A 219 -20.09 -16.18 -1.66
CA ARG A 219 -18.80 -16.46 -2.32
C ARG A 219 -18.41 -17.94 -2.30
N THR A 220 -18.51 -18.58 -1.16
CA THR A 220 -18.08 -19.96 -0.97
C THR A 220 -19.23 -20.96 -0.99
N GLY A 221 -20.45 -20.50 -0.75
CA GLY A 221 -21.64 -21.34 -0.64
C GLY A 221 -21.71 -22.13 0.66
N MET A 222 -20.87 -21.79 1.66
CA MET A 222 -20.91 -22.43 2.96
C MET A 222 -22.17 -22.06 3.74
N ASP A 223 -22.59 -22.95 4.63
CA ASP A 223 -23.67 -22.66 5.57
C ASP A 223 -23.19 -21.61 6.60
N VAL A 224 -24.02 -20.61 6.82
CA VAL A 224 -23.77 -19.52 7.78
C VAL A 224 -24.92 -19.35 8.74
N THR A 225 -24.62 -18.90 9.98
CA THR A 225 -25.66 -18.49 10.90
C THR A 225 -26.41 -17.29 10.34
N TRP A 226 -27.75 -17.33 10.42
CA TRP A 226 -28.61 -16.29 9.86
C TRP A 226 -29.46 -15.61 10.93
N HIS A 227 -29.41 -14.31 10.99
CA HIS A 227 -30.19 -13.50 11.93
C HIS A 227 -31.30 -12.76 11.18
N GLU A 228 -32.52 -13.28 11.31
CA GLU A 228 -33.69 -12.70 10.67
C GLU A 228 -33.90 -11.22 11.04
N GLY A 229 -34.22 -10.41 10.02
CA GLY A 229 -34.41 -8.96 10.17
C GLY A 229 -33.14 -8.12 10.14
N ARG A 230 -31.96 -8.72 10.37
CA ARG A 230 -30.66 -8.04 10.26
C ARG A 230 -29.92 -8.45 8.97
N ASP A 231 -29.87 -9.75 8.67
CA ASP A 231 -29.07 -10.32 7.59
C ASP A 231 -29.84 -10.36 6.28
N LEU A 232 -29.19 -9.94 5.20
CA LEU A 232 -29.76 -9.87 3.87
C LEU A 232 -28.77 -10.45 2.86
N TRP A 233 -29.27 -11.29 1.94
CA TRP A 233 -28.45 -11.74 0.83
C TRP A 233 -28.26 -10.65 -0.23
N TRP A 234 -27.03 -10.50 -0.69
CA TRP A 234 -26.70 -9.58 -1.77
C TRP A 234 -27.52 -9.84 -3.04
N HIS A 235 -27.60 -11.09 -3.46
CA HIS A 235 -28.32 -11.48 -4.67
C HIS A 235 -29.84 -11.26 -4.59
N ASP A 236 -30.43 -11.26 -3.40
CA ASP A 236 -31.84 -10.96 -3.22
C ASP A 236 -32.13 -9.46 -3.10
N THR A 237 -31.15 -8.70 -2.63
CA THR A 237 -31.31 -7.28 -2.31
C THR A 237 -30.70 -6.38 -3.39
N VAL A 238 -29.44 -6.63 -3.78
CA VAL A 238 -28.69 -5.78 -4.73
C VAL A 238 -28.97 -6.20 -6.17
N ASP A 239 -28.87 -7.49 -6.50
CA ASP A 239 -29.00 -7.93 -7.90
C ASP A 239 -30.41 -7.75 -8.44
N THR A 240 -31.41 -7.62 -7.57
CA THR A 240 -32.81 -7.34 -7.93
C THR A 240 -33.17 -5.86 -7.95
N ALA A 241 -32.30 -4.97 -7.45
CA ALA A 241 -32.52 -3.54 -7.44
C ALA A 241 -32.42 -2.91 -8.85
N ALA A 242 -32.97 -1.71 -9.02
CA ALA A 242 -32.92 -0.99 -10.28
C ALA A 242 -31.47 -0.72 -10.74
N GLY A 243 -31.22 -0.97 -12.02
CA GLY A 243 -29.88 -0.83 -12.63
C GLY A 243 -29.50 0.60 -13.00
N GLU A 244 -30.33 1.58 -12.71
CA GLU A 244 -30.11 3.00 -12.96
C GLU A 244 -30.20 3.78 -11.64
N HIS A 245 -29.25 4.70 -11.44
CA HIS A 245 -29.22 5.60 -10.28
C HIS A 245 -28.51 6.89 -10.69
N MET A 246 -29.15 8.03 -10.47
CA MET A 246 -28.55 9.34 -10.78
C MET A 246 -27.48 9.69 -9.73
N PRO A 247 -26.21 9.94 -10.13
CA PRO A 247 -25.16 10.32 -9.19
C PRO A 247 -25.39 11.75 -8.67
N GLN A 248 -25.39 11.91 -7.35
CA GLN A 248 -25.44 13.22 -6.71
C GLN A 248 -24.02 13.80 -6.60
N ALA A 249 -23.83 15.06 -6.94
CA ALA A 249 -22.56 15.74 -6.74
C ALA A 249 -22.41 16.19 -5.28
N PHE A 250 -21.22 15.96 -4.71
CA PHE A 250 -20.85 16.37 -3.35
C PHE A 250 -19.70 17.38 -3.39
N ASP A 251 -19.58 18.16 -2.34
CA ASP A 251 -18.47 19.09 -2.15
C ASP A 251 -17.11 18.36 -2.27
N SER A 252 -16.11 19.08 -2.79
CA SER A 252 -14.73 18.56 -2.89
C SER A 252 -14.21 17.98 -1.56
N GLU A 253 -14.56 18.61 -0.45
CA GLU A 253 -14.15 18.20 0.90
C GLU A 253 -15.14 17.23 1.56
N HIS A 254 -16.16 16.74 0.83
CA HIS A 254 -17.04 15.71 1.35
C HIS A 254 -16.26 14.45 1.68
N PRO A 255 -16.35 13.88 2.92
CA PRO A 255 -15.64 12.69 3.31
C PRO A 255 -15.96 11.49 2.41
N LEU A 256 -14.92 10.77 1.98
CA LEU A 256 -15.04 9.63 1.08
C LEU A 256 -14.88 8.31 1.83
N PHE A 257 -13.84 8.19 2.64
CA PHE A 257 -13.60 6.98 3.40
C PHE A 257 -12.83 7.21 4.71
N LEU A 258 -12.98 6.22 5.59
CA LEU A 258 -12.19 6.03 6.79
C LEU A 258 -11.31 4.79 6.63
N LEU A 259 -10.00 4.94 6.75
CA LEU A 259 -9.10 3.80 6.72
C LEU A 259 -8.28 3.72 8.00
N TYR A 260 -8.43 2.61 8.71
CA TYR A 260 -7.80 2.42 9.99
C TYR A 260 -6.37 1.89 9.88
N THR A 261 -5.43 2.63 10.46
CA THR A 261 -4.03 2.22 10.61
C THR A 261 -3.72 1.81 12.04
N SER A 262 -2.70 0.96 12.22
CA SER A 262 -2.21 0.62 13.57
C SER A 262 -1.58 1.85 14.23
N GLY A 263 -2.01 2.15 15.46
CA GLY A 263 -1.39 3.21 16.26
C GLY A 263 -0.30 2.67 17.18
N THR A 264 0.69 3.49 17.51
CA THR A 264 1.73 3.17 18.50
C THR A 264 1.13 2.94 19.91
N THR A 265 -0.03 3.52 20.19
CA THR A 265 -0.75 3.41 21.47
C THR A 265 -1.74 2.25 21.56
N GLY A 266 -1.79 1.36 20.56
CA GLY A 266 -2.69 0.20 20.51
C GLY A 266 -4.09 0.49 19.94
N LYS A 267 -4.66 1.70 20.09
CA LYS A 267 -5.94 2.06 19.47
C LYS A 267 -5.72 2.40 17.99
N PRO A 268 -6.46 1.78 17.03
CA PRO A 268 -6.39 2.13 15.62
C PRO A 268 -6.71 3.63 15.38
N LYS A 269 -6.12 4.21 14.34
CA LYS A 269 -6.38 5.58 13.88
C LYS A 269 -7.24 5.53 12.62
N GLY A 270 -8.45 6.07 12.65
CA GLY A 270 -9.30 6.22 11.47
C GLY A 270 -8.86 7.44 10.66
N ILE A 271 -8.09 7.23 9.61
CA ILE A 271 -7.61 8.29 8.72
C ILE A 271 -8.76 8.72 7.81
N VAL A 272 -9.05 10.02 7.79
CA VAL A 272 -10.13 10.61 6.99
C VAL A 272 -9.58 11.13 5.67
N HIS A 273 -10.17 10.69 4.55
CA HIS A 273 -9.92 11.25 3.23
C HIS A 273 -11.21 11.82 2.62
N THR A 274 -11.06 12.93 1.86
CA THR A 274 -12.15 13.65 1.18
C THR A 274 -12.11 13.41 -0.33
N SER A 275 -13.18 13.77 -1.03
CA SER A 275 -13.45 13.34 -2.41
C SER A 275 -12.55 13.97 -3.47
N GLY A 276 -12.55 15.31 -3.57
CA GLY A 276 -11.95 15.99 -4.73
C GLY A 276 -10.43 15.95 -4.75
N GLY A 277 -9.80 16.31 -3.61
CA GLY A 277 -8.35 16.31 -3.50
C GLY A 277 -7.74 14.92 -3.64
N TYR A 278 -8.33 13.94 -2.94
CA TYR A 278 -7.88 12.56 -3.01
C TYR A 278 -7.98 11.98 -4.44
N LEU A 279 -9.14 12.10 -5.08
CA LEU A 279 -9.32 11.54 -6.43
C LEU A 279 -8.40 12.22 -7.46
N THR A 280 -8.20 13.54 -7.33
CA THR A 280 -7.27 14.28 -8.20
C THR A 280 -5.86 13.71 -8.12
N GLN A 281 -5.33 13.53 -6.91
CA GLN A 281 -3.96 13.02 -6.75
C GLN A 281 -3.85 11.54 -7.09
N ALA A 282 -4.83 10.71 -6.73
CA ALA A 282 -4.83 9.29 -7.08
C ALA A 282 -4.84 9.10 -8.62
N ALA A 283 -5.70 9.83 -9.34
CA ALA A 283 -5.75 9.79 -10.79
C ALA A 283 -4.47 10.34 -11.44
N TYR A 284 -3.93 11.44 -10.91
CA TYR A 284 -2.68 12.05 -11.37
C TYR A 284 -1.50 11.08 -11.23
N THR A 285 -1.27 10.58 -10.02
CA THR A 285 -0.12 9.71 -9.73
C THR A 285 -0.22 8.38 -10.47
N HIS A 286 -1.40 7.78 -10.54
CA HIS A 286 -1.62 6.57 -11.32
C HIS A 286 -1.29 6.79 -12.80
N ASN A 287 -1.73 7.91 -13.40
CA ASN A 287 -1.47 8.18 -14.81
C ASN A 287 0.01 8.38 -15.14
N TYR A 288 0.76 9.10 -14.29
CA TYR A 288 2.13 9.48 -14.63
C TYR A 288 3.19 8.51 -14.10
N ILE A 289 3.00 7.92 -12.92
CA ILE A 289 3.94 6.92 -12.37
C ILE A 289 3.91 5.64 -13.22
N PHE A 290 2.70 5.20 -13.60
CA PHE A 290 2.53 3.97 -14.37
C PHE A 290 2.40 4.22 -15.88
N ASP A 291 2.58 5.47 -16.32
CA ASP A 291 2.55 5.84 -17.73
C ASP A 291 1.32 5.28 -18.47
N ILE A 292 0.15 5.39 -17.88
CA ILE A 292 -1.07 4.70 -18.29
C ILE A 292 -1.51 5.05 -19.71
N LYS A 293 -1.76 4.02 -20.52
CA LYS A 293 -2.37 4.06 -21.85
C LYS A 293 -3.68 3.28 -21.80
N PRO A 294 -4.82 3.93 -21.50
CA PRO A 294 -6.08 3.24 -21.20
C PRO A 294 -6.59 2.31 -22.31
N GLU A 295 -6.16 2.55 -23.56
CA GLU A 295 -6.58 1.76 -24.72
C GLU A 295 -5.87 0.40 -24.83
N THR A 296 -4.70 0.28 -24.24
CA THR A 296 -3.81 -0.88 -24.45
C THR A 296 -3.33 -1.53 -23.16
N ASP A 297 -3.35 -0.79 -22.05
CA ASP A 297 -2.82 -1.32 -20.80
C ASP A 297 -3.80 -2.23 -20.07
N VAL A 298 -3.23 -3.28 -19.47
CA VAL A 298 -3.83 -4.09 -18.43
C VAL A 298 -2.98 -3.90 -17.16
N PHE A 299 -3.52 -3.18 -16.19
CA PHE A 299 -2.85 -2.86 -14.94
C PHE A 299 -3.15 -3.92 -13.87
N TRP A 300 -2.15 -4.36 -13.15
CA TRP A 300 -2.36 -5.25 -12.00
C TRP A 300 -1.60 -4.77 -10.77
N CYS A 301 -2.35 -4.28 -9.78
CA CYS A 301 -1.87 -4.04 -8.43
C CYS A 301 -2.22 -5.26 -7.56
N THR A 302 -1.23 -5.87 -6.92
CA THR A 302 -1.41 -7.09 -6.11
C THR A 302 -1.73 -6.81 -4.64
N ALA A 303 -1.99 -5.56 -4.29
CA ALA A 303 -2.42 -5.19 -2.94
C ALA A 303 -3.85 -5.63 -2.65
N ASP A 304 -4.24 -5.56 -1.37
CA ASP A 304 -5.61 -5.80 -0.93
C ASP A 304 -6.35 -4.45 -0.75
N ILE A 305 -7.66 -4.44 -1.05
CA ILE A 305 -8.51 -3.25 -0.87
C ILE A 305 -8.63 -2.79 0.59
N GLY A 306 -8.34 -3.65 1.55
CA GLY A 306 -8.26 -3.31 2.98
C GLY A 306 -7.09 -2.37 3.33
N TRP A 307 -6.23 -2.03 2.37
CA TRP A 307 -5.11 -1.10 2.52
C TRP A 307 -5.29 0.10 1.60
N VAL A 308 -4.61 1.21 1.92
CA VAL A 308 -4.67 2.42 1.10
C VAL A 308 -4.21 2.17 -0.34
N THR A 309 -3.28 1.25 -0.56
CA THR A 309 -2.82 0.87 -1.90
C THR A 309 -3.97 0.31 -2.74
N GLY A 310 -4.84 -0.52 -2.15
CA GLY A 310 -6.04 -1.01 -2.82
C GLY A 310 -7.05 0.11 -3.12
N HIS A 311 -7.23 1.06 -2.21
CA HIS A 311 -8.09 2.22 -2.47
C HIS A 311 -7.58 3.04 -3.66
N SER A 312 -6.31 3.44 -3.63
CA SER A 312 -5.76 4.41 -4.58
C SER A 312 -5.35 3.78 -5.92
N TYR A 313 -4.87 2.52 -5.92
CA TYR A 313 -4.30 1.87 -7.11
C TYR A 313 -4.97 0.54 -7.50
N ILE A 314 -6.15 0.23 -6.92
CA ILE A 314 -7.07 -0.78 -7.46
C ILE A 314 -8.40 -0.11 -7.78
N VAL A 315 -8.99 0.68 -6.86
CA VAL A 315 -10.33 1.21 -7.08
C VAL A 315 -10.27 2.59 -7.75
N TYR A 316 -9.77 3.62 -7.05
CA TYR A 316 -10.02 5.00 -7.48
C TYR A 316 -9.12 5.47 -8.62
N GLY A 317 -7.80 5.30 -8.53
CA GLY A 317 -6.86 5.76 -9.57
C GLY A 317 -7.05 5.07 -10.92
N PRO A 318 -7.03 3.72 -10.98
CA PRO A 318 -7.23 3.00 -12.23
C PRO A 318 -8.57 3.27 -12.89
N LEU A 319 -9.67 3.21 -12.11
CA LEU A 319 -11.01 3.44 -12.66
C LEU A 319 -11.21 4.90 -13.07
N ALA A 320 -10.67 5.87 -12.33
CA ALA A 320 -10.69 7.26 -12.78
C ALA A 320 -9.93 7.48 -14.09
N ASN A 321 -8.91 6.72 -14.38
CA ASN A 321 -8.18 6.78 -15.65
C ASN A 321 -8.75 5.87 -16.75
N GLY A 322 -9.78 5.08 -16.46
CA GLY A 322 -10.48 4.27 -17.47
C GLY A 322 -9.67 3.09 -18.00
N VAL A 323 -8.72 2.56 -17.21
CA VAL A 323 -7.85 1.45 -17.62
C VAL A 323 -8.48 0.09 -17.28
N THR A 324 -8.15 -0.93 -18.05
CA THR A 324 -8.43 -2.34 -17.71
C THR A 324 -7.49 -2.80 -16.62
N GLN A 325 -8.00 -3.52 -15.62
CA GLN A 325 -7.16 -4.03 -14.55
C GLN A 325 -7.52 -5.45 -14.12
N VAL A 326 -6.57 -6.11 -13.46
CA VAL A 326 -6.75 -7.42 -12.84
C VAL A 326 -7.04 -7.25 -11.36
N LEU A 327 -8.06 -7.96 -10.87
CA LEU A 327 -8.41 -8.13 -9.46
C LEU A 327 -8.24 -9.60 -9.11
N TYR A 328 -7.30 -9.94 -8.23
CA TYR A 328 -7.00 -11.31 -7.85
C TYR A 328 -7.33 -11.57 -6.38
N GLU A 329 -8.12 -12.61 -6.10
CA GLU A 329 -8.54 -12.97 -4.74
C GLU A 329 -7.48 -13.74 -3.95
N GLY A 330 -6.62 -14.47 -4.65
CA GLY A 330 -5.70 -15.42 -4.03
C GLY A 330 -4.38 -14.84 -3.53
N THR A 331 -3.51 -15.75 -3.12
CA THR A 331 -2.12 -15.45 -2.71
C THR A 331 -1.14 -15.91 -3.78
N PRO A 332 0.13 -15.40 -3.80
CA PRO A 332 1.10 -15.77 -4.84
C PRO A 332 1.34 -17.29 -4.97
N ALA A 333 1.25 -18.02 -3.86
CA ALA A 333 1.55 -19.45 -3.78
C ALA A 333 0.31 -20.37 -3.87
N SER A 334 -0.86 -19.85 -4.20
CA SER A 334 -2.09 -20.65 -4.24
C SER A 334 -2.72 -20.68 -5.64
N PRO A 335 -3.03 -21.83 -6.24
CA PRO A 335 -2.83 -23.18 -5.70
C PRO A 335 -1.38 -23.66 -5.77
N ASP A 336 -0.51 -22.99 -6.53
CA ASP A 336 0.90 -23.28 -6.69
C ASP A 336 1.70 -22.01 -7.01
N GLU A 337 3.02 -22.13 -7.11
CA GLU A 337 3.96 -21.03 -7.32
C GLU A 337 3.86 -20.39 -8.72
N HIS A 338 3.17 -21.01 -9.68
CA HIS A 338 2.99 -20.49 -11.04
C HIS A 338 1.90 -19.43 -11.14
N ARG A 339 1.04 -19.31 -10.13
CA ARG A 339 -0.23 -18.60 -10.24
C ARG A 339 -0.13 -17.14 -10.73
N HIS A 340 0.78 -16.36 -10.16
CA HIS A 340 0.95 -14.96 -10.60
C HIS A 340 1.43 -14.86 -12.05
N PHE A 341 2.36 -15.72 -12.45
CA PHE A 341 2.85 -15.76 -13.83
C PHE A 341 1.75 -16.15 -14.82
N GLN A 342 0.94 -17.15 -14.49
CA GLN A 342 -0.24 -17.54 -15.27
C GLN A 342 -1.26 -16.40 -15.42
N VAL A 343 -1.49 -15.61 -14.38
CA VAL A 343 -2.40 -14.47 -14.44
C VAL A 343 -1.83 -13.36 -15.35
N ILE A 344 -0.53 -13.08 -15.26
CA ILE A 344 0.15 -12.13 -16.16
C ILE A 344 -0.02 -12.57 -17.61
N GLU A 345 0.32 -13.81 -17.92
CA GLU A 345 0.23 -14.39 -19.26
C GLU A 345 -1.23 -14.41 -19.77
N LYS A 346 -2.17 -14.88 -18.94
CA LYS A 346 -3.60 -15.03 -19.27
C LYS A 346 -4.25 -13.72 -19.70
N TYR A 347 -3.97 -12.64 -18.97
CA TYR A 347 -4.60 -11.35 -19.21
C TYR A 347 -3.73 -10.36 -19.96
N GLY A 348 -2.52 -10.75 -20.33
CA GLY A 348 -1.56 -9.87 -21.00
C GLY A 348 -1.25 -8.63 -20.16
N VAL A 349 -0.97 -8.82 -18.86
CA VAL A 349 -0.70 -7.72 -17.93
C VAL A 349 0.49 -6.91 -18.44
N THR A 350 0.29 -5.60 -18.60
CA THR A 350 1.33 -4.69 -19.11
C THR A 350 2.06 -3.93 -18.01
N ILE A 351 1.39 -3.74 -16.87
CA ILE A 351 1.93 -3.03 -15.72
C ILE A 351 1.67 -3.88 -14.46
N TYR A 352 2.75 -4.26 -13.77
CA TYR A 352 2.68 -5.09 -12.58
C TYR A 352 3.23 -4.34 -11.37
N TYR A 353 2.35 -4.08 -10.38
CA TYR A 353 2.63 -3.29 -9.18
C TYR A 353 2.46 -4.14 -7.94
N THR A 354 3.56 -4.41 -7.23
CA THR A 354 3.57 -5.37 -6.13
C THR A 354 4.48 -4.94 -4.97
N ALA A 355 4.46 -5.70 -3.88
CA ALA A 355 5.30 -5.43 -2.71
C ALA A 355 6.66 -6.13 -2.82
N PRO A 356 7.75 -5.57 -2.26
CA PRO A 356 9.06 -6.21 -2.17
C PRO A 356 9.02 -7.60 -1.52
N THR A 357 8.15 -7.81 -0.56
CA THR A 357 7.93 -9.14 0.06
C THR A 357 7.47 -10.19 -0.97
N VAL A 358 6.62 -9.83 -1.92
CA VAL A 358 6.18 -10.73 -3.01
C VAL A 358 7.35 -11.01 -3.96
N ILE A 359 8.14 -9.99 -4.30
CA ILE A 359 9.34 -10.13 -5.14
C ILE A 359 10.34 -11.09 -4.48
N ARG A 360 10.63 -10.93 -3.18
CA ARG A 360 11.51 -11.84 -2.44
C ARG A 360 10.98 -13.27 -2.39
N THR A 361 9.66 -13.45 -2.36
CA THR A 361 9.05 -14.78 -2.47
C THR A 361 9.37 -15.42 -3.83
N PHE A 362 9.25 -14.68 -4.92
CA PHE A 362 9.63 -15.16 -6.26
C PHE A 362 11.14 -15.42 -6.38
N MET A 363 11.98 -14.59 -5.76
CA MET A 363 13.42 -14.83 -5.70
C MET A 363 13.76 -16.16 -4.99
N LYS A 364 13.03 -16.49 -3.92
CA LYS A 364 13.18 -17.78 -3.20
C LYS A 364 12.80 -18.96 -4.10
N TRP A 365 11.76 -18.86 -4.92
CA TRP A 365 11.34 -19.92 -5.86
C TRP A 365 12.27 -20.04 -7.06
N GLY A 366 13.02 -18.99 -7.37
CA GLY A 366 14.00 -18.97 -8.44
C GLY A 366 13.46 -18.48 -9.77
N ARG A 367 14.39 -18.01 -10.60
CA ARG A 367 14.06 -17.41 -11.90
C ARG A 367 13.53 -18.41 -12.95
N ASP A 368 13.91 -19.68 -12.83
CA ASP A 368 13.55 -20.72 -13.80
C ASP A 368 12.03 -20.96 -13.83
N LEU A 369 11.34 -20.67 -12.73
CA LEU A 369 9.89 -20.71 -12.66
C LEU A 369 9.26 -19.63 -13.54
N ALA A 370 9.73 -18.39 -13.42
CA ALA A 370 9.23 -17.27 -14.21
C ALA A 370 9.45 -17.47 -15.71
N TYR A 371 10.58 -18.04 -16.10
CA TYR A 371 10.93 -18.29 -17.52
C TYR A 371 10.10 -19.40 -18.19
N GLN A 372 9.23 -20.09 -17.45
CA GLN A 372 8.26 -21.04 -18.00
C GLN A 372 6.99 -20.33 -18.52
N HIS A 373 6.85 -19.02 -18.31
CA HIS A 373 5.69 -18.22 -18.67
C HIS A 373 6.05 -17.08 -19.61
N ASP A 374 5.09 -16.64 -20.41
CA ASP A 374 5.27 -15.46 -21.24
C ASP A 374 4.98 -14.17 -20.44
N LEU A 375 6.05 -13.47 -20.08
CA LEU A 375 5.99 -12.18 -19.39
C LEU A 375 6.27 -10.99 -20.33
N SER A 376 6.34 -11.22 -21.64
CA SER A 376 6.72 -10.22 -22.65
C SER A 376 5.74 -9.04 -22.77
N SER A 377 4.52 -9.20 -22.25
CA SER A 377 3.53 -8.12 -22.16
C SER A 377 3.93 -7.01 -21.17
N LEU A 378 4.78 -7.31 -20.19
CA LEU A 378 5.15 -6.36 -19.13
C LEU A 378 6.03 -5.23 -19.69
N ARG A 379 5.52 -4.00 -19.65
CA ARG A 379 6.22 -2.79 -20.09
C ARG A 379 6.63 -1.86 -18.94
N LEU A 380 6.05 -2.05 -17.74
CA LEU A 380 6.38 -1.29 -16.53
C LEU A 380 6.16 -2.13 -15.27
N LEU A 381 7.10 -2.02 -14.35
CA LEU A 381 7.09 -2.69 -13.05
C LEU A 381 7.04 -1.66 -11.92
N GLY A 382 6.35 -1.97 -10.84
CA GLY A 382 6.25 -1.08 -9.69
C GLY A 382 6.43 -1.80 -8.36
N SER A 383 6.94 -1.06 -7.37
CA SER A 383 7.15 -1.51 -5.99
C SER A 383 6.46 -0.60 -4.99
N VAL A 384 5.87 -1.19 -3.93
CA VAL A 384 5.09 -0.47 -2.91
C VAL A 384 5.09 -1.14 -1.55
N GLY A 385 4.90 -0.33 -0.51
CA GLY A 385 4.53 -0.76 0.84
C GLY A 385 5.68 -0.89 1.82
N GLU A 386 6.88 -1.11 1.34
CA GLU A 386 8.12 -1.13 2.13
C GLU A 386 9.30 -0.74 1.22
N PRO A 387 10.44 -0.28 1.77
CA PRO A 387 11.64 -0.06 0.95
C PRO A 387 12.08 -1.35 0.25
N ILE A 388 12.41 -1.25 -1.03
CA ILE A 388 12.96 -2.37 -1.79
C ILE A 388 14.48 -2.33 -1.73
N ASN A 389 15.12 -3.46 -1.41
CA ASN A 389 16.57 -3.52 -1.45
C ASN A 389 17.09 -3.58 -2.90
N PRO A 390 18.31 -3.09 -3.17
CA PRO A 390 18.87 -3.02 -4.53
C PRO A 390 18.91 -4.36 -5.26
N GLU A 391 19.20 -5.45 -4.56
CA GLU A 391 19.25 -6.79 -5.13
C GLU A 391 17.87 -7.26 -5.63
N ALA A 392 16.81 -7.09 -4.81
CA ALA A 392 15.44 -7.44 -5.20
C ALA A 392 14.95 -6.57 -6.36
N TRP A 393 15.31 -5.27 -6.37
CA TRP A 393 14.99 -4.36 -7.47
C TRP A 393 15.62 -4.84 -8.80
N ARG A 394 16.93 -5.19 -8.80
CA ARG A 394 17.63 -5.69 -9.98
C ARG A 394 17.08 -7.05 -10.43
N TRP A 395 16.84 -7.94 -9.50
CA TRP A 395 16.24 -9.24 -9.81
C TRP A 395 14.86 -9.08 -10.45
N TYR A 396 14.04 -8.19 -9.91
CA TYR A 396 12.71 -7.90 -10.44
C TYR A 396 12.78 -7.35 -11.86
N ARG A 397 13.65 -6.37 -12.11
CA ARG A 397 13.89 -5.82 -13.43
C ARG A 397 14.41 -6.86 -14.43
N LEU A 398 15.35 -7.70 -14.00
CA LEU A 398 15.95 -8.75 -14.84
C LEU A 398 14.91 -9.82 -15.20
N VAL A 399 14.21 -10.37 -14.22
CA VAL A 399 13.39 -11.59 -14.39
C VAL A 399 12.02 -11.27 -14.97
N PHE A 400 11.38 -10.19 -14.54
CA PHE A 400 10.06 -9.78 -15.03
C PHE A 400 10.16 -8.85 -16.24
N GLY A 401 11.20 -8.07 -16.34
CA GLY A 401 11.34 -6.99 -17.31
C GLY A 401 12.43 -7.19 -18.37
N ASP A 402 13.00 -8.38 -18.49
CA ASP A 402 14.08 -8.71 -19.44
C ASP A 402 15.23 -7.67 -19.43
N ASP A 403 15.54 -7.15 -18.24
CA ASP A 403 16.50 -6.07 -17.97
C ASP A 403 16.28 -4.77 -18.78
N LYS A 404 15.08 -4.55 -19.30
CA LYS A 404 14.72 -3.39 -20.14
C LYS A 404 13.60 -2.56 -19.55
N THR A 405 12.65 -3.22 -18.89
CA THR A 405 11.45 -2.59 -18.34
C THR A 405 11.80 -1.67 -17.18
N PRO A 406 11.31 -0.42 -17.16
CA PRO A 406 11.50 0.47 -16.01
C PRO A 406 10.82 -0.08 -14.76
N VAL A 407 11.46 0.18 -13.60
CA VAL A 407 10.92 -0.16 -12.28
C VAL A 407 10.71 1.13 -11.50
N VAL A 408 9.46 1.40 -11.11
CA VAL A 408 9.12 2.55 -10.29
C VAL A 408 8.91 2.11 -8.84
N ASP A 409 9.75 2.61 -7.94
CA ASP A 409 9.55 2.43 -6.51
C ASP A 409 8.78 3.63 -5.94
N THR A 410 7.76 3.37 -5.13
CA THR A 410 6.86 4.40 -4.65
C THR A 410 6.88 4.52 -3.14
N TRP A 411 7.17 5.71 -2.62
CA TRP A 411 6.98 6.01 -1.21
C TRP A 411 5.71 6.84 -0.99
N TRP A 412 4.90 6.38 -0.06
CA TRP A 412 3.70 7.04 0.41
C TRP A 412 3.08 6.31 1.61
N GLN A 413 2.03 6.88 2.18
CA GLN A 413 1.39 6.40 3.41
C GLN A 413 -0.15 6.44 3.25
N THR A 414 -0.87 5.80 4.16
CA THR A 414 -2.33 5.97 4.27
C THR A 414 -2.67 7.46 4.44
N GLU A 415 -1.89 8.15 5.25
CA GLU A 415 -2.01 9.56 5.55
C GLU A 415 -1.79 10.48 4.33
N THR A 416 -0.98 10.07 3.37
CA THR A 416 -0.74 10.86 2.16
C THR A 416 -1.78 10.61 1.07
N GLY A 417 -2.53 9.52 1.16
CA GLY A 417 -3.61 9.13 0.27
C GLY A 417 -3.17 8.62 -1.10
N ALA A 418 -2.04 9.08 -1.62
CA ALA A 418 -1.44 8.63 -2.87
C ALA A 418 0.08 8.81 -2.84
N ALA A 419 0.79 8.32 -3.86
CA ALA A 419 2.24 8.39 -3.96
C ALA A 419 2.78 9.82 -3.93
N MET A 420 3.89 10.01 -3.23
CA MET A 420 4.53 11.29 -3.00
C MET A 420 5.92 11.36 -3.61
N ILE A 421 6.69 10.27 -3.47
CA ILE A 421 8.06 10.15 -3.98
C ILE A 421 8.10 8.91 -4.86
N SER A 422 8.51 9.09 -6.11
CA SER A 422 8.63 8.00 -7.08
C SER A 422 9.37 8.50 -8.33
N PRO A 423 10.14 7.66 -9.03
CA PRO A 423 10.60 7.99 -10.36
C PRO A 423 9.44 8.13 -11.35
N LEU A 424 9.58 9.00 -12.34
CA LEU A 424 8.73 9.04 -13.53
C LEU A 424 9.43 8.28 -14.66
N PRO A 425 8.86 7.19 -15.19
CA PRO A 425 9.59 6.21 -15.99
C PRO A 425 10.12 6.74 -17.32
N GLY A 426 9.57 7.85 -17.83
CA GLY A 426 10.05 8.53 -19.05
C GLY A 426 11.10 9.62 -18.80
N VAL A 427 11.38 9.95 -17.54
CA VAL A 427 12.20 11.12 -17.16
C VAL A 427 13.36 10.73 -16.26
N THR A 428 13.09 9.90 -15.25
CA THR A 428 14.02 9.65 -14.15
C THR A 428 14.94 8.47 -14.44
N ALA A 429 16.25 8.71 -14.34
CA ALA A 429 17.22 7.63 -14.29
C ALA A 429 17.17 6.96 -12.91
N CYS A 430 16.61 5.75 -12.84
CA CYS A 430 16.37 5.06 -11.58
C CYS A 430 17.66 4.51 -10.95
N LYS A 431 17.75 4.55 -9.63
CA LYS A 431 18.78 3.86 -8.85
C LYS A 431 18.14 2.73 -8.03
N PRO A 432 18.65 1.49 -8.09
CA PRO A 432 18.09 0.37 -7.35
C PRO A 432 17.98 0.65 -5.85
N GLY A 433 16.79 0.54 -5.28
CA GLY A 433 16.52 0.79 -3.87
C GLY A 433 16.22 2.22 -3.47
N SER A 434 16.31 3.18 -4.40
CA SER A 434 15.92 4.57 -4.16
C SER A 434 14.51 4.86 -4.67
N ALA A 435 13.72 5.58 -3.89
CA ALA A 435 12.45 6.14 -4.33
C ALA A 435 12.61 7.38 -5.22
N MET A 436 13.83 7.83 -5.46
CA MET A 436 14.26 8.95 -6.30
C MET A 436 13.82 10.30 -5.75
N GLY A 437 12.89 11.01 -6.36
CA GLY A 437 12.52 12.36 -5.98
C GLY A 437 11.03 12.56 -5.74
N PRO A 438 10.65 13.68 -5.10
CA PRO A 438 9.26 14.07 -5.00
C PRO A 438 8.63 14.21 -6.38
N LEU A 439 7.37 13.78 -6.49
CA LEU A 439 6.60 13.97 -7.72
C LEU A 439 6.33 15.46 -7.99
N PRO A 440 6.14 15.86 -9.25
CA PRO A 440 5.77 17.25 -9.58
C PRO A 440 4.57 17.73 -8.74
N GLY A 441 4.69 18.91 -8.13
CA GLY A 441 3.69 19.48 -7.22
C GLY A 441 3.77 19.01 -5.77
N ILE A 442 4.64 18.05 -5.45
CA ILE A 442 4.94 17.58 -4.09
C ILE A 442 6.24 18.22 -3.60
N SER A 443 6.28 18.55 -2.30
CA SER A 443 7.48 19.07 -1.64
C SER A 443 7.82 18.18 -0.45
N ALA A 444 9.00 17.58 -0.48
CA ALA A 444 9.53 16.72 0.57
C ALA A 444 10.98 17.12 0.90
N LYS A 445 11.34 17.04 2.18
CA LYS A 445 12.67 17.37 2.67
C LYS A 445 13.15 16.33 3.67
N ILE A 446 14.47 16.23 3.79
CA ILE A 446 15.11 15.45 4.84
C ILE A 446 15.77 16.44 5.80
N VAL A 447 15.41 16.35 7.07
CA VAL A 447 15.81 17.33 8.09
C VAL A 447 16.43 16.67 9.31
N ASP A 448 17.26 17.43 10.04
CA ASP A 448 17.77 17.00 11.35
C ASP A 448 16.74 17.20 12.48
N ASP A 449 17.13 16.88 13.72
CA ASP A 449 16.28 17.04 14.92
C ASP A 449 15.83 18.49 15.16
N SER A 450 16.55 19.49 14.63
CA SER A 450 16.22 20.91 14.76
C SER A 450 15.32 21.43 13.61
N GLY A 451 14.99 20.59 12.64
CA GLY A 451 14.26 20.98 11.43
C GLY A 451 15.14 21.67 10.37
N ARG A 452 16.47 21.60 10.50
CA ARG A 452 17.36 22.10 9.45
C ARG A 452 17.48 21.06 8.34
N GLU A 453 17.28 21.49 7.10
CA GLU A 453 17.41 20.63 5.92
C GLU A 453 18.85 20.11 5.77
N LEU A 454 18.99 18.82 5.53
CA LEU A 454 20.27 18.17 5.27
C LEU A 454 20.67 18.39 3.81
N SER A 455 21.96 18.42 3.56
CA SER A 455 22.50 18.50 2.20
C SER A 455 22.69 17.10 1.60
N PRO A 456 22.62 16.95 0.27
CA PRO A 456 23.05 15.73 -0.41
C PRO A 456 24.47 15.33 0.00
N ALA A 457 24.75 14.03 0.01
CA ALA A 457 26.10 13.52 0.25
C ALA A 457 27.06 14.00 -0.86
N THR A 458 28.30 14.30 -0.48
CA THR A 458 29.38 14.57 -1.44
C THR A 458 30.33 13.37 -1.50
N GLU A 459 31.21 13.32 -2.51
CA GLU A 459 32.20 12.24 -2.63
C GLU A 459 33.09 12.09 -1.37
N ASP A 460 33.26 13.17 -0.61
CA ASP A 460 34.09 13.22 0.59
C ASP A 460 33.31 13.17 1.91
N SER A 461 31.98 12.99 1.88
CA SER A 461 31.14 13.01 3.09
C SER A 461 30.28 11.74 3.21
N GLU A 462 30.21 11.21 4.43
CA GLU A 462 29.25 10.14 4.76
C GLU A 462 27.81 10.66 4.62
N PRO A 463 26.88 9.86 4.05
CA PRO A 463 25.47 10.22 3.97
C PRO A 463 24.86 10.40 5.36
N VAL A 464 24.23 11.55 5.60
CA VAL A 464 23.59 11.85 6.88
C VAL A 464 22.12 11.44 6.84
N THR A 465 21.72 10.61 7.80
CA THR A 465 20.32 10.19 7.99
C THR A 465 19.53 11.26 8.75
N GLY A 466 18.35 11.58 8.26
CA GLY A 466 17.42 12.52 8.87
C GLY A 466 15.99 12.02 8.88
N TYR A 467 15.08 12.95 9.13
CA TYR A 467 13.64 12.74 9.16
C TYR A 467 13.01 13.22 7.85
N LEU A 468 12.19 12.37 7.25
CA LEU A 468 11.40 12.77 6.10
C LEU A 468 10.22 13.64 6.56
N VAL A 469 10.11 14.83 5.98
CA VAL A 469 9.00 15.77 6.20
C VAL A 469 8.40 16.22 4.87
N LEU A 470 7.12 16.58 4.90
CA LEU A 470 6.44 17.25 3.80
C LEU A 470 6.13 18.67 4.25
N ASP A 471 6.74 19.64 3.58
CA ASP A 471 6.72 21.05 3.99
C ASP A 471 5.61 21.88 3.34
N LYS A 472 4.82 21.27 2.44
CA LYS A 472 3.65 21.89 1.80
C LYS A 472 2.47 20.93 1.75
N PRO A 473 1.22 21.41 1.90
CA PRO A 473 0.04 20.57 1.77
C PRO A 473 -0.11 20.04 0.34
N TRP A 474 -0.74 18.87 0.20
CA TRP A 474 -1.00 18.19 -1.06
C TRP A 474 -2.48 17.78 -1.15
N PRO A 475 -3.05 17.57 -2.35
CA PRO A 475 -4.49 17.39 -2.49
C PRO A 475 -5.08 16.19 -1.73
N ALA A 476 -4.42 15.04 -1.76
CA ALA A 476 -4.84 13.82 -1.05
C ALA A 476 -4.36 13.74 0.41
N MET A 477 -3.94 14.86 1.00
CA MET A 477 -3.56 14.92 2.41
C MET A 477 -4.71 14.48 3.30
N LEU A 478 -4.43 13.72 4.35
CA LEU A 478 -5.43 13.36 5.36
C LEU A 478 -6.10 14.63 5.93
N ARG A 479 -7.40 14.52 6.26
CA ARG A 479 -8.14 15.63 6.89
C ARG A 479 -8.22 15.53 8.40
N GLY A 480 -7.68 14.49 8.98
CA GLY A 480 -7.64 14.26 10.42
C GLY A 480 -7.68 12.79 10.78
N ILE A 481 -7.71 12.53 12.08
CA ILE A 481 -8.07 11.25 12.67
C ILE A 481 -9.52 11.35 13.11
N TRP A 482 -10.35 10.38 12.73
CA TRP A 482 -11.77 10.36 13.03
C TRP A 482 -12.03 10.51 14.54
N GLY A 483 -12.77 11.57 14.91
CA GLY A 483 -13.12 11.85 16.30
C GLY A 483 -11.96 12.23 17.22
N ASP A 484 -10.73 12.48 16.72
CA ASP A 484 -9.55 12.69 17.55
C ASP A 484 -8.57 13.73 16.95
N GLU A 485 -8.98 15.01 17.01
CA GLU A 485 -8.20 16.12 16.48
C GLU A 485 -6.88 16.33 17.23
N GLU A 486 -6.88 16.14 18.56
CA GLU A 486 -5.68 16.30 19.39
C GLU A 486 -4.60 15.30 18.95
N ARG A 487 -4.98 14.03 18.82
CA ARG A 487 -4.09 12.97 18.36
C ARG A 487 -3.58 13.21 16.94
N PHE A 488 -4.41 13.79 16.05
CA PHE A 488 -3.99 14.18 14.71
C PHE A 488 -2.86 15.21 14.76
N ARG A 489 -3.03 16.29 15.54
CA ARG A 489 -2.01 17.34 15.68
C ARG A 489 -0.76 16.82 16.38
N GLU A 490 -0.92 16.02 17.44
CA GLU A 490 0.20 15.44 18.18
C GLU A 490 1.02 14.47 17.31
N THR A 491 0.36 13.57 16.59
CA THR A 491 1.05 12.52 15.83
C THR A 491 1.85 13.06 14.65
N TYR A 492 1.31 14.02 13.91
CA TYR A 492 1.86 14.39 12.60
C TYR A 492 2.48 15.80 12.55
N TRP A 493 2.20 16.66 13.54
CA TRP A 493 2.57 18.08 13.46
C TRP A 493 3.38 18.58 14.66
N SER A 494 3.36 17.87 15.79
CA SER A 494 4.01 18.37 17.02
C SER A 494 5.53 18.47 16.90
N ARG A 495 6.18 17.53 16.20
CA ARG A 495 7.64 17.47 16.13
C ARG A 495 8.26 18.67 15.43
N PHE A 496 7.63 19.16 14.37
CA PHE A 496 8.09 20.32 13.58
C PHE A 496 7.01 21.40 13.55
N ALA A 497 6.39 21.66 14.71
CA ALA A 497 5.27 22.60 14.84
C ALA A 497 5.67 24.04 14.48
N GLU A 498 6.88 24.47 14.82
CA GLU A 498 7.39 25.82 14.50
C GLU A 498 7.49 26.03 12.98
N GLN A 499 7.80 24.99 12.23
CA GLN A 499 7.91 25.02 10.78
C GLN A 499 6.55 24.76 10.09
N GLY A 500 5.59 24.16 10.78
CA GLY A 500 4.29 23.74 10.24
C GLY A 500 4.40 22.58 9.25
N TRP A 501 5.36 21.66 9.45
CA TRP A 501 5.63 20.56 8.53
C TRP A 501 5.02 19.25 8.99
N TYR A 502 4.51 18.50 8.01
CA TYR A 502 4.04 17.14 8.24
C TYR A 502 5.22 16.20 8.50
N PHE A 503 5.16 15.49 9.60
CA PHE A 503 6.14 14.50 10.01
C PHE A 503 5.73 13.11 9.56
N ALA A 504 6.43 12.55 8.57
CA ALA A 504 6.11 11.24 8.01
C ALA A 504 6.36 10.07 8.98
N GLY A 505 7.24 10.26 9.96
CA GLY A 505 7.68 9.18 10.85
C GLY A 505 8.60 8.17 10.17
N ASP A 506 9.15 8.51 9.00
CA ASP A 506 10.13 7.73 8.27
C ASP A 506 11.51 8.40 8.32
N GLY A 507 12.54 7.56 8.44
CA GLY A 507 13.93 7.96 8.27
C GLY A 507 14.31 7.95 6.80
N ALA A 508 15.10 8.92 6.37
CA ALA A 508 15.58 9.03 5.00
C ALA A 508 16.95 9.67 4.93
N ARG A 509 17.61 9.55 3.78
CA ARG A 509 18.85 10.26 3.45
C ARG A 509 18.84 10.70 2.00
N TYR A 510 19.58 11.74 1.71
CA TYR A 510 19.89 12.11 0.32
C TYR A 510 21.08 11.28 -0.18
N GLY A 511 21.03 10.88 -1.44
CA GLY A 511 22.18 10.39 -2.16
C GLY A 511 22.96 11.54 -2.81
N SER A 512 24.00 11.22 -3.57
CA SER A 512 24.92 12.18 -4.19
C SER A 512 24.26 13.12 -5.20
N ASP A 513 23.23 12.64 -5.90
CA ASP A 513 22.51 13.43 -6.91
C ASP A 513 21.22 14.05 -6.34
N GLY A 514 21.04 14.00 -5.01
CA GLY A 514 19.86 14.53 -4.31
C GLY A 514 18.67 13.58 -4.30
N GLU A 515 18.84 12.37 -4.78
CA GLU A 515 17.81 11.33 -4.71
C GLU A 515 17.55 10.90 -3.26
N ILE A 516 16.30 10.53 -2.97
CA ILE A 516 15.84 10.16 -1.63
C ILE A 516 15.88 8.63 -1.46
N TRP A 517 16.58 8.21 -0.42
CA TRP A 517 16.61 6.84 0.06
C TRP A 517 15.77 6.73 1.32
N ILE A 518 14.71 5.91 1.28
CA ILE A 518 13.87 5.65 2.44
C ILE A 518 14.48 4.52 3.24
N LEU A 519 14.75 4.78 4.51
CA LEU A 519 15.44 3.84 5.41
C LEU A 519 14.47 3.03 6.29
N GLY A 520 13.17 3.36 6.22
CA GLY A 520 12.10 2.74 7.01
C GLY A 520 11.57 3.65 8.12
N ARG A 521 10.72 3.08 8.99
CA ARG A 521 10.13 3.82 10.11
C ARG A 521 11.22 4.26 11.09
N ILE A 522 11.06 5.44 11.66
CA ILE A 522 12.02 5.94 12.67
C ILE A 522 12.09 5.01 13.88
N ASP A 523 10.96 4.39 14.23
CA ASP A 523 10.91 3.38 15.29
C ASP A 523 11.72 2.11 14.96
N ASP A 524 12.05 1.91 13.69
CA ASP A 524 12.87 0.81 13.16
C ASP A 524 14.32 1.26 12.87
N VAL A 525 14.68 2.53 13.06
CA VAL A 525 16.06 3.00 13.03
C VAL A 525 16.69 2.78 14.41
N MET A 526 17.76 2.00 14.44
CA MET A 526 18.48 1.64 15.66
C MET A 526 19.53 2.71 16.01
N ASN A 527 19.64 3.03 17.30
CA ASN A 527 20.70 3.91 17.79
C ASN A 527 21.77 3.06 18.50
N ILE A 528 22.84 2.76 17.78
CA ILE A 528 23.95 1.94 18.27
C ILE A 528 25.13 2.84 18.60
N SER A 529 25.42 3.04 19.89
CA SER A 529 26.53 3.91 20.36
C SER A 529 26.49 5.32 19.75
N GLY A 530 25.29 5.91 19.56
CA GLY A 530 25.13 7.23 18.95
C GLY A 530 25.05 7.23 17.42
N HIS A 531 25.26 6.10 16.76
CA HIS A 531 25.09 5.95 15.31
C HIS A 531 23.70 5.46 14.97
N ARG A 532 23.04 6.11 14.01
CA ARG A 532 21.73 5.70 13.48
C ARG A 532 21.94 4.69 12.37
N ILE A 533 21.54 3.45 12.60
CA ILE A 533 21.65 2.35 11.65
C ILE A 533 20.24 1.89 11.32
N SER A 534 19.91 1.85 10.03
CA SER A 534 18.63 1.34 9.56
C SER A 534 18.56 -0.18 9.68
N THR A 535 17.42 -0.71 10.15
CA THR A 535 17.17 -2.15 10.09
C THR A 535 17.23 -2.65 8.65
N ALA A 536 16.71 -1.86 7.70
CA ALA A 536 16.69 -2.22 6.28
C ALA A 536 18.10 -2.34 5.67
N GLU A 537 19.06 -1.51 6.09
CA GLU A 537 20.46 -1.63 5.62
C GLU A 537 21.09 -2.93 6.10
N VAL A 538 20.89 -3.29 7.36
CA VAL A 538 21.42 -4.55 7.91
C VAL A 538 20.69 -5.76 7.30
N GLU A 539 19.37 -5.67 7.07
CA GLU A 539 18.60 -6.70 6.36
C GLU A 539 19.12 -6.89 4.93
N SER A 540 19.40 -5.80 4.20
CA SER A 540 20.00 -5.86 2.85
C SER A 540 21.33 -6.58 2.85
N ALA A 541 22.24 -6.22 3.76
CA ALA A 541 23.54 -6.88 3.88
C ALA A 541 23.42 -8.37 4.19
N LEU A 542 22.45 -8.76 5.02
CA LEU A 542 22.18 -10.17 5.31
C LEU A 542 21.60 -10.91 4.11
N VAL A 543 20.63 -10.32 3.40
CA VAL A 543 19.98 -10.92 2.21
C VAL A 543 20.94 -10.99 1.03
N GLY A 544 21.92 -10.10 0.91
CA GLY A 544 23.01 -10.14 -0.06
C GLY A 544 23.89 -11.38 0.08
N HIS A 545 23.91 -12.04 1.25
CA HIS A 545 24.63 -13.29 1.43
C HIS A 545 23.96 -14.46 0.70
N ALA A 546 24.74 -15.22 -0.07
CA ALA A 546 24.25 -16.28 -0.96
C ALA A 546 23.35 -17.35 -0.29
N ASP A 547 23.54 -17.60 1.00
CA ASP A 547 22.82 -18.63 1.77
C ASP A 547 21.56 -18.08 2.48
N VAL A 548 21.25 -16.76 2.41
CA VAL A 548 20.11 -16.14 3.08
C VAL A 548 18.93 -16.00 2.12
N ALA A 549 17.76 -16.43 2.57
CA ALA A 549 16.51 -16.27 1.83
C ALA A 549 15.75 -14.99 2.25
N GLU A 550 15.71 -14.72 3.56
CA GLU A 550 15.02 -13.55 4.11
C GLU A 550 15.65 -13.19 5.46
N ALA A 551 15.62 -11.91 5.81
CA ALA A 551 16.09 -11.42 7.10
C ALA A 551 15.15 -10.34 7.65
N ALA A 552 15.04 -10.30 8.98
CA ALA A 552 14.40 -9.21 9.71
C ALA A 552 15.32 -8.78 10.86
N VAL A 553 15.45 -7.46 11.04
CA VAL A 553 16.34 -6.89 12.03
C VAL A 553 15.57 -5.98 12.98
N VAL A 554 15.94 -6.01 14.26
CA VAL A 554 15.41 -5.12 15.30
C VAL A 554 16.51 -4.62 16.21
N GLY A 555 16.34 -3.42 16.76
CA GLY A 555 17.14 -2.95 17.87
C GLY A 555 16.55 -3.48 19.18
N ALA A 556 17.37 -4.22 19.95
CA ALA A 556 17.05 -4.64 21.31
C ALA A 556 17.79 -3.75 22.32
N SER A 557 17.20 -3.49 23.49
CA SER A 557 17.82 -2.68 24.54
C SER A 557 19.16 -3.29 25.00
N ASP A 558 20.17 -2.46 25.15
CA ASP A 558 21.52 -2.84 25.56
C ASP A 558 22.13 -1.82 26.51
N GLU A 559 22.69 -2.29 27.62
CA GLU A 559 23.25 -1.43 28.68
C GLU A 559 24.49 -0.63 28.23
N HIS A 560 25.25 -1.10 27.24
CA HIS A 560 26.52 -0.49 26.84
C HIS A 560 26.38 0.38 25.59
N THR A 561 25.55 -0.02 24.64
CA THR A 561 25.41 0.63 23.34
C THR A 561 24.08 1.38 23.16
N GLY A 562 23.23 1.38 24.22
CA GLY A 562 21.85 1.87 24.15
C GLY A 562 20.93 0.85 23.48
N GLN A 563 21.26 0.44 22.27
CA GLN A 563 20.64 -0.66 21.56
C GLN A 563 21.69 -1.59 20.96
N ALA A 564 21.34 -2.87 20.80
CA ALA A 564 22.12 -3.87 20.07
C ALA A 564 21.29 -4.40 18.89
N ILE A 565 21.98 -4.70 17.80
CA ILE A 565 21.34 -5.26 16.60
C ILE A 565 21.05 -6.73 16.83
N CYS A 566 19.78 -7.13 16.71
CA CYS A 566 19.32 -8.49 16.75
C CYS A 566 18.69 -8.86 15.40
N ALA A 567 19.20 -9.88 14.73
CA ALA A 567 18.73 -10.32 13.42
C ALA A 567 18.05 -11.69 13.50
N PHE A 568 16.98 -11.85 12.71
CA PHE A 568 16.28 -13.12 12.50
C PHE A 568 16.39 -13.47 11.02
N VAL A 569 16.94 -14.64 10.71
CA VAL A 569 17.36 -14.99 9.35
C VAL A 569 16.77 -16.34 8.94
N ILE A 570 16.18 -16.38 7.75
CA ILE A 570 15.75 -17.61 7.07
C ILE A 570 16.84 -17.98 6.06
N LEU A 571 17.35 -19.20 6.15
CA LEU A 571 18.33 -19.73 5.20
C LEU A 571 17.64 -20.40 4.00
N LYS A 572 18.31 -20.42 2.84
CA LYS A 572 17.88 -21.21 1.68
C LYS A 572 18.06 -22.71 1.98
N GLU A 573 17.16 -23.56 1.49
CA GLU A 573 17.02 -24.99 1.88
C GLU A 573 18.25 -25.90 1.61
N HIS A 574 19.26 -25.44 0.87
CA HIS A 574 20.36 -26.29 0.42
C HIS A 574 21.54 -26.43 1.39
N ARG A 575 21.46 -25.99 2.66
CA ARG A 575 22.61 -25.94 3.58
C ARG A 575 22.38 -26.57 4.95
N ALA A 576 21.86 -27.81 4.98
CA ALA A 576 21.77 -28.61 6.19
C ALA A 576 23.14 -29.03 6.80
N ASP A 577 24.25 -28.82 6.07
CA ASP A 577 25.57 -29.34 6.41
C ASP A 577 26.47 -28.40 7.24
N MET A 578 26.02 -27.16 7.50
CA MET A 578 26.79 -26.17 8.28
C MET A 578 26.28 -26.05 9.71
N THR A 579 27.22 -25.98 10.66
CA THR A 579 26.85 -25.68 12.06
C THR A 579 26.28 -24.25 12.13
N THR A 580 25.22 -24.08 12.90
CA THR A 580 24.56 -22.77 13.13
C THR A 580 25.56 -21.68 13.53
N SER A 581 26.51 -22.02 14.40
CA SER A 581 27.56 -21.08 14.87
C SER A 581 28.50 -20.61 13.76
N SER A 582 28.87 -21.47 12.80
CA SER A 582 29.71 -21.08 11.65
C SER A 582 28.98 -20.16 10.70
N MET A 583 27.67 -20.38 10.46
CA MET A 583 26.84 -19.52 9.63
C MET A 583 26.64 -18.15 10.27
N VAL A 584 26.31 -18.09 11.56
CA VAL A 584 26.16 -16.85 12.32
C VAL A 584 27.41 -15.96 12.21
N GLU A 585 28.62 -16.51 12.37
CA GLU A 585 29.84 -15.70 12.25
C GLU A 585 30.13 -15.24 10.82
N LYS A 586 29.76 -16.00 9.79
CA LYS A 586 29.84 -15.55 8.40
C LYS A 586 28.91 -14.39 8.14
N LEU A 587 27.65 -14.49 8.57
CA LEU A 587 26.65 -13.44 8.42
C LEU A 587 27.04 -12.17 9.18
N ARG A 588 27.55 -12.30 10.41
CA ARG A 588 28.08 -11.18 11.19
C ARG A 588 29.25 -10.48 10.48
N SER A 589 30.14 -11.26 9.90
CA SER A 589 31.28 -10.76 9.16
C SER A 589 30.87 -10.07 7.85
N ALA A 590 29.86 -10.63 7.13
CA ALA A 590 29.31 -10.02 5.94
C ALA A 590 28.75 -8.62 6.24
N VAL A 591 27.90 -8.49 7.25
CA VAL A 591 27.35 -7.18 7.67
C VAL A 591 28.44 -6.19 8.08
N ALA A 592 29.44 -6.65 8.86
CA ALA A 592 30.54 -5.79 9.29
C ALA A 592 31.41 -5.31 8.12
N SER A 593 31.57 -6.15 7.09
CA SER A 593 32.33 -5.82 5.88
C SER A 593 31.56 -4.90 4.95
N GLU A 594 30.24 -5.10 4.83
CA GLU A 594 29.39 -4.38 3.89
C GLU A 594 28.99 -3.01 4.41
N ILE A 595 28.68 -2.89 5.71
CA ILE A 595 28.24 -1.62 6.30
C ILE A 595 29.38 -1.03 7.19
N SER A 596 29.61 -1.65 8.33
CA SER A 596 30.68 -1.26 9.25
C SER A 596 30.75 -2.21 10.45
N PRO A 597 31.86 -2.25 11.22
CA PRO A 597 31.96 -3.03 12.45
C PRO A 597 30.90 -2.66 13.52
N ILE A 598 30.40 -1.42 13.53
CA ILE A 598 29.33 -0.98 14.45
C ILE A 598 27.99 -1.60 14.10
N ALA A 599 27.74 -1.86 12.82
CA ALA A 599 26.51 -2.51 12.34
C ALA A 599 26.49 -4.04 12.55
N LYS A 600 27.58 -4.62 13.05
CA LYS A 600 27.68 -6.06 13.28
C LYS A 600 26.61 -6.55 14.25
N PRO A 601 25.67 -7.44 13.81
CA PRO A 601 24.64 -7.94 14.70
C PRO A 601 25.22 -8.63 15.94
N ARG A 602 24.69 -8.29 17.11
CA ARG A 602 25.07 -8.93 18.36
C ARG A 602 24.52 -10.35 18.44
N GLU A 603 23.26 -10.50 18.00
CA GLU A 603 22.59 -11.80 17.95
C GLU A 603 22.04 -12.03 16.54
N ILE A 604 22.20 -13.26 16.04
CA ILE A 604 21.55 -13.74 14.82
C ILE A 604 20.84 -15.04 15.16
N HIS A 605 19.51 -15.04 15.01
CA HIS A 605 18.67 -16.21 15.18
C HIS A 605 18.31 -16.79 13.81
N ILE A 606 18.67 -18.04 13.55
CA ILE A 606 18.23 -18.76 12.36
C ILE A 606 16.85 -19.33 12.67
N VAL A 607 15.86 -18.90 11.88
CA VAL A 607 14.46 -19.23 12.10
C VAL A 607 13.83 -19.84 10.85
N PRO A 608 12.83 -20.72 10.99
CA PRO A 608 12.16 -21.32 9.83
C PRO A 608 11.24 -20.32 9.10
N GLU A 609 10.67 -19.36 9.83
CA GLU A 609 9.75 -18.35 9.30
C GLU A 609 9.82 -17.07 10.13
N LEU A 610 9.51 -15.92 9.48
CA LEU A 610 9.39 -14.61 10.15
C LEU A 610 7.92 -14.30 10.46
N PRO A 611 7.62 -13.64 11.60
CA PRO A 611 6.27 -13.23 11.92
C PRO A 611 5.83 -12.13 10.97
N LYS A 612 4.81 -12.42 10.19
CA LYS A 612 4.26 -11.52 9.18
C LYS A 612 2.81 -11.19 9.50
N THR A 613 2.41 -9.99 9.14
CA THR A 613 0.99 -9.68 9.04
C THR A 613 0.38 -10.51 7.91
N ARG A 614 -0.95 -10.58 7.89
CA ARG A 614 -1.68 -11.24 6.81
C ARG A 614 -1.46 -10.61 5.42
N SER A 615 -0.96 -9.37 5.39
CA SER A 615 -0.49 -8.69 4.17
C SER A 615 0.96 -9.01 3.78
N GLY A 616 1.65 -9.87 4.54
CA GLY A 616 3.06 -10.22 4.29
C GLY A 616 4.08 -9.29 4.93
N LYS A 617 3.68 -8.19 5.57
CA LYS A 617 4.61 -7.26 6.24
C LYS A 617 5.18 -7.88 7.51
N ILE A 618 6.50 -7.82 7.67
CA ILE A 618 7.21 -8.32 8.86
C ILE A 618 6.80 -7.52 10.10
N MET A 619 6.45 -8.21 11.18
CA MET A 619 6.03 -7.61 12.44
C MET A 619 7.24 -7.39 13.38
N ARG A 620 8.10 -6.42 13.04
CA ARG A 620 9.33 -6.11 13.79
C ARG A 620 9.08 -5.82 15.26
N ARG A 621 7.94 -5.21 15.60
CA ARG A 621 7.56 -4.96 17.00
C ARG A 621 7.53 -6.26 17.82
N LEU A 622 6.94 -7.31 17.29
CA LEU A 622 6.87 -8.61 17.97
C LEU A 622 8.24 -9.31 18.02
N LEU A 623 9.07 -9.14 16.98
CA LEU A 623 10.46 -9.63 17.01
C LEU A 623 11.29 -8.91 18.08
N ARG A 624 11.07 -7.62 18.29
CA ARG A 624 11.68 -6.84 19.37
C ARG A 624 11.24 -7.35 20.74
N ASP A 625 9.94 -7.64 20.94
CA ASP A 625 9.44 -8.24 22.18
C ASP A 625 10.12 -9.59 22.47
N VAL A 626 10.34 -10.42 21.43
CA VAL A 626 11.08 -11.68 21.58
C VAL A 626 12.56 -11.43 21.90
N ALA A 627 13.22 -10.50 21.19
CA ALA A 627 14.63 -10.18 21.42
C ALA A 627 14.87 -9.72 22.86
N GLU A 628 13.98 -8.91 23.40
CA GLU A 628 14.05 -8.36 24.77
C GLU A 628 13.41 -9.27 25.84
N GLY A 629 12.87 -10.42 25.46
CA GLY A 629 12.24 -11.36 26.39
C GLY A 629 10.94 -10.86 27.03
N ARG A 630 10.27 -9.90 26.39
CA ARG A 630 8.99 -9.32 26.85
C ARG A 630 7.79 -10.20 26.47
N GLN A 631 6.65 -9.95 27.09
CA GLN A 631 5.38 -10.50 26.61
C GLN A 631 5.06 -9.88 25.24
N LEU A 632 4.55 -10.72 24.34
CA LEU A 632 4.14 -10.26 23.02
C LEU A 632 3.00 -9.25 23.14
N GLY A 633 3.13 -8.13 22.45
CA GLY A 633 2.07 -7.15 22.31
C GLY A 633 0.93 -7.69 21.42
N ASP A 634 0.11 -6.79 20.86
CA ASP A 634 -1.04 -7.15 20.00
C ASP A 634 -0.63 -8.05 18.83
N THR A 635 -1.22 -9.25 18.77
CA THR A 635 -1.00 -10.27 17.73
C THR A 635 -2.20 -10.40 16.77
N SER A 636 -3.21 -9.54 16.87
CA SER A 636 -4.47 -9.65 16.13
C SER A 636 -4.31 -9.65 14.59
N THR A 637 -3.22 -9.06 14.10
CA THR A 637 -2.91 -8.99 12.67
C THR A 637 -1.94 -10.07 12.18
N LEU A 638 -1.49 -10.94 13.08
CA LEU A 638 -0.50 -11.99 12.77
C LEU A 638 -1.10 -13.06 11.86
N LEU A 639 -0.31 -13.48 10.88
CA LEU A 639 -0.71 -14.51 9.92
C LEU A 639 -0.79 -15.90 10.56
N ASP A 640 0.24 -16.28 11.31
CA ASP A 640 0.37 -17.60 11.97
C ASP A 640 0.99 -17.43 13.38
N PRO A 641 0.23 -17.69 14.44
CA PRO A 641 0.75 -17.62 15.81
C PRO A 641 1.81 -18.65 16.15
N SER A 642 1.88 -19.79 15.44
CA SER A 642 2.85 -20.87 15.73
C SER A 642 4.30 -20.47 15.43
N VAL A 643 4.50 -19.48 14.57
CA VAL A 643 5.82 -18.92 14.24
C VAL A 643 6.58 -18.47 15.48
N PHE A 644 5.88 -17.91 16.48
CA PHE A 644 6.55 -17.43 17.70
C PHE A 644 7.06 -18.55 18.60
N GLU A 645 6.40 -19.69 18.66
CA GLU A 645 6.90 -20.84 19.41
C GLU A 645 8.20 -21.36 18.78
N ALA A 646 8.26 -21.40 17.45
CA ALA A 646 9.46 -21.77 16.71
C ALA A 646 10.61 -20.77 16.95
N ILE A 647 10.33 -19.46 16.93
CA ILE A 647 11.34 -18.42 17.18
C ILE A 647 11.84 -18.48 18.65
N ARG A 648 10.95 -18.67 19.62
CA ARG A 648 11.35 -18.80 21.03
C ARG A 648 12.22 -20.04 21.28
N SER A 649 11.89 -21.14 20.60
CA SER A 649 12.67 -22.36 20.67
C SER A 649 14.07 -22.19 20.06
N SER A 650 14.23 -21.38 19.02
CA SER A 650 15.54 -21.07 18.42
C SER A 650 16.43 -20.19 19.33
N LYS A 651 15.84 -19.43 20.27
CA LYS A 651 16.59 -18.64 21.26
C LYS A 651 17.10 -19.47 22.44
N ALA A 652 16.53 -20.64 22.68
CA ALA A 652 16.89 -21.52 23.78
C ALA A 652 18.05 -22.48 23.43
N ASN A 653 18.45 -22.58 22.18
CA ASN A 653 19.54 -23.36 21.64
C ASN A 653 20.71 -22.46 21.19
#